data_955104a64a071740236132d248adbec5
#
_entry.id   955104a64a071740236132d248adbec5
#
_cell.length_a   1.000
_cell.length_b   1.000
_cell.length_c   1.000
_cell.angle_alpha   90.00
_cell.angle_beta   90.00
_cell.angle_gamma   90.00
#
_symmetry.space_group_name_H-M   'P 1'
#
loop_
_entity.id
_entity.type
_entity.pdbx_description
1 polymer ?
#
loop_
_entity_poly.entity_id
_entity_poly.type
_entity_poly.pdbx_seq_one_letter_code
_entity_poly.pdbx_strand_id
1 'polypeptide(L)'
;MKRKSFLPLVVLAFAACGLKNLCADDFAAVTAPVGRVGAALITPVNQLVTPAGAQLELPGGRPQALALSADGKLLVTAGITHELVAVDPATGKILQHVPLPSGKTLEPVPAVDAILDADEKAQMSYAGLKFSPDGTRLYLANVSGDVKVFSVAKDKTFSPLFSIAVPPVNLAKRTNDLPTGIAVAADGKKIYVALNLSNRLLEIEAATGKILRTWNVGVAPLEVLLAGHKIYVSNWGGRRPVAGSVTGPAGQGTRARVDARSIASEGSVSVIDLAAGQVSAMTKEIVIGPHAGALALSPNGRWLVAASAGSDLLSVVDTRSDEVVETFTARQNPGDLFGAQPVALAFDAAGKILFCANGSQNAVAVFQFAPRETKLLGLIPAGWFPCALAFEAHTKKICVANLKGLGAQTEKAKLDAPGFGFNTHQHAGSLSFIALPSKGELKTMTATALANLRYPLLAQAKLPPRPDRAPVPVPERAGEPSVFKHVIYILKENRTYDQILGDVTTGNGDPTLCNFGERVTPNQHKLVREFALLDNTYCSGLLSADGHNWADSAIATDYVERGFAGWARSYPCGGFGENGRDALAYSPAGFIWDNALAHGKTVHDFGEFTTSEKHWKNPTVKTKITFAEVWKDFAGGENAIAHTAEPDIETLRPFIETDWSSWDLDVPDVWRAAKFIQRLKAYEQQDNLPALTIFWLPNDHTSGTKAGSPKPAAQVADNDLAFGQIVEAVSHSTFWKDTCIFAIEDDPQNGWDHVSAFRTTAYVISPFTRRNAVIGTQYNQTSLLRTVELMLGLPPMNQFDATATPMFDCFTNPPDFTAFNAVTNNVPLDEMNPAAKKIKNAQLRQDALASARLPLAQPDQCDENVLNHILWRATMGAQPYPAWAVKLVDDD
;
A
#
# COMPACT_ATOMS: atom_id res chain seq x y z
N MET A 1 -14.24 -51.35 -35.52
CA MET A 1 -15.13 -50.65 -34.56
C MET A 1 -14.31 -49.59 -33.82
N LYS A 2 -14.45 -48.34 -34.24
CA LYS A 2 -13.73 -47.20 -33.67
C LYS A 2 -14.63 -46.59 -32.56
N ARG A 3 -14.16 -46.61 -31.32
CA ARG A 3 -14.79 -45.84 -30.23
C ARG A 3 -14.33 -44.39 -30.33
N LYS A 4 -15.26 -43.46 -30.54
CA LYS A 4 -15.06 -42.01 -30.39
C LYS A 4 -15.18 -41.68 -28.90
N SER A 5 -14.14 -41.10 -28.34
CA SER A 5 -14.19 -40.49 -27.03
C SER A 5 -14.81 -39.09 -27.13
N PHE A 6 -15.95 -38.92 -26.45
CA PHE A 6 -16.52 -37.61 -26.14
C PHE A 6 -15.85 -37.09 -24.86
N LEU A 7 -15.18 -35.95 -24.93
CA LEU A 7 -14.73 -35.16 -23.79
C LEU A 7 -15.83 -34.15 -23.48
N PRO A 8 -16.21 -33.92 -22.25
CA PRO A 8 -17.38 -33.10 -21.95
C PRO A 8 -17.06 -31.61 -21.94
N LEU A 9 -17.82 -30.89 -22.70
CA LEU A 9 -17.91 -29.42 -22.77
C LEU A 9 -18.79 -28.89 -21.63
N VAL A 10 -18.51 -29.23 -20.38
CA VAL A 10 -19.37 -28.87 -19.25
C VAL A 10 -18.72 -27.89 -18.24
N VAL A 11 -17.40 -27.71 -18.32
CA VAL A 11 -16.69 -26.91 -17.29
C VAL A 11 -16.75 -25.37 -17.54
N LEU A 12 -17.02 -24.93 -18.75
CA LEU A 12 -17.08 -23.50 -19.09
C LEU A 12 -18.38 -22.78 -18.70
N ALA A 13 -19.46 -23.51 -18.45
CA ALA A 13 -20.78 -22.91 -18.13
C ALA A 13 -20.92 -22.52 -16.65
N PHE A 14 -20.22 -23.18 -15.73
CA PHE A 14 -20.31 -22.87 -14.29
C PHE A 14 -19.45 -21.66 -13.87
N ALA A 15 -18.30 -21.45 -14.50
CA ALA A 15 -17.47 -20.28 -14.23
C ALA A 15 -18.13 -18.97 -14.70
N ALA A 16 -18.89 -19.03 -15.80
CA ALA A 16 -19.62 -17.86 -16.31
C ALA A 16 -20.86 -17.50 -15.47
N CYS A 17 -21.45 -18.45 -14.74
CA CYS A 17 -22.61 -18.19 -13.90
C CYS A 17 -22.21 -17.58 -12.54
N GLY A 18 -21.05 -17.98 -11.98
CA GLY A 18 -20.50 -17.38 -10.75
C GLY A 18 -20.04 -15.94 -10.96
N LEU A 19 -19.48 -15.62 -12.12
CA LEU A 19 -19.03 -14.27 -12.44
C LEU A 19 -20.18 -13.27 -12.69
N LYS A 20 -21.36 -13.73 -13.14
CA LYS A 20 -22.51 -12.84 -13.32
C LYS A 20 -23.08 -12.27 -12.02
N ASN A 21 -22.87 -12.96 -10.90
CA ASN A 21 -23.31 -12.47 -9.59
C ASN A 21 -22.30 -11.50 -8.93
N LEU A 22 -21.10 -11.33 -9.51
CA LEU A 22 -20.08 -10.39 -9.03
C LEU A 22 -20.13 -9.04 -9.75
N CYS A 23 -20.93 -8.90 -10.80
CA CYS A 23 -21.22 -7.59 -11.41
C CYS A 23 -22.14 -6.83 -10.48
N ALA A 24 -21.59 -5.85 -9.80
CA ALA A 24 -22.29 -5.08 -8.80
C ALA A 24 -23.49 -4.34 -9.37
N ASP A 25 -24.66 -4.69 -8.92
CA ASP A 25 -25.84 -3.85 -8.95
C ASP A 25 -26.03 -3.23 -7.56
N ASP A 26 -26.13 -1.90 -7.52
CA ASP A 26 -26.69 -1.10 -6.44
C ASP A 26 -26.43 -1.60 -4.99
N PHE A 27 -25.24 -1.37 -4.44
CA PHE A 27 -24.92 -1.78 -3.06
C PHE A 27 -25.18 -3.27 -2.78
N ALA A 28 -25.27 -4.11 -3.81
CA ALA A 28 -25.50 -5.54 -3.63
C ALA A 28 -24.39 -6.14 -2.74
N ALA A 29 -24.79 -6.78 -1.66
CA ALA A 29 -23.89 -7.46 -0.76
C ALA A 29 -23.18 -8.60 -1.53
N VAL A 30 -21.84 -8.58 -1.49
CA VAL A 30 -21.01 -9.64 -2.03
C VAL A 30 -20.57 -10.51 -0.85
N THR A 31 -20.73 -11.82 -0.95
CA THR A 31 -20.33 -12.77 0.09
C THR A 31 -19.12 -13.62 -0.31
N ALA A 32 -18.59 -13.40 -1.50
CA ALA A 32 -17.38 -14.08 -1.94
C ALA A 32 -16.16 -13.56 -1.18
N PRO A 33 -15.24 -14.44 -0.74
CA PRO A 33 -14.02 -14.03 -0.06
C PRO A 33 -13.08 -13.29 -1.01
N VAL A 34 -12.21 -12.45 -0.44
CA VAL A 34 -11.08 -11.86 -1.17
C VAL A 34 -10.10 -12.95 -1.58
N GLY A 35 -9.67 -12.93 -2.83
CA GLY A 35 -8.74 -13.91 -3.38
C GLY A 35 -9.09 -14.32 -4.81
N ARG A 36 -8.46 -15.38 -5.28
CA ARG A 36 -8.63 -15.88 -6.64
C ARG A 36 -9.95 -16.64 -6.83
N VAL A 37 -10.64 -16.34 -7.90
CA VAL A 37 -11.85 -17.04 -8.35
C VAL A 37 -11.65 -17.44 -9.82
N GLY A 38 -11.14 -18.63 -10.05
CA GLY A 38 -10.77 -19.08 -11.39
C GLY A 38 -9.63 -18.25 -11.99
N ALA A 39 -9.90 -17.59 -13.13
CA ALA A 39 -8.95 -16.69 -13.79
C ALA A 39 -9.06 -15.22 -13.31
N ALA A 40 -9.93 -14.93 -12.36
CA ALA A 40 -10.16 -13.62 -11.81
C ALA A 40 -9.64 -13.53 -10.37
N LEU A 41 -9.50 -12.28 -9.88
CA LEU A 41 -9.18 -11.98 -8.49
C LEU A 41 -10.20 -10.99 -7.94
N ILE A 42 -10.72 -11.25 -6.75
CA ILE A 42 -11.45 -10.27 -5.94
C ILE A 42 -10.43 -9.57 -5.04
N THR A 43 -10.29 -8.27 -5.19
CA THR A 43 -9.37 -7.48 -4.37
C THR A 43 -10.01 -7.07 -3.04
N PRO A 44 -9.19 -6.74 -2.02
CA PRO A 44 -9.71 -6.28 -0.73
C PRO A 44 -10.24 -4.83 -0.77
N VAL A 45 -10.52 -4.30 -1.94
CA VAL A 45 -11.09 -2.96 -2.18
C VAL A 45 -12.30 -3.01 -3.09
N ASN A 46 -13.03 -4.12 -3.05
CA ASN A 46 -14.26 -4.37 -3.82
C ASN A 46 -14.10 -4.35 -5.35
N GLN A 47 -12.90 -4.44 -5.88
CA GLN A 47 -12.66 -4.53 -7.32
C GLN A 47 -12.51 -5.98 -7.77
N LEU A 48 -12.87 -6.23 -9.02
CA LEU A 48 -12.58 -7.49 -9.70
C LEU A 48 -11.45 -7.28 -10.69
N VAL A 49 -10.48 -8.19 -10.72
CA VAL A 49 -9.36 -8.18 -11.69
C VAL A 49 -9.55 -9.33 -12.67
N THR A 50 -9.79 -8.99 -13.93
CA THR A 50 -9.98 -9.95 -15.03
C THR A 50 -9.12 -9.54 -16.22
N PRO A 51 -7.79 -9.76 -16.17
CA PRO A 51 -6.87 -9.21 -17.15
C PRO A 51 -7.10 -9.77 -18.54
N ALA A 52 -7.02 -8.88 -19.53
CA ALA A 52 -7.09 -9.26 -20.95
C ALA A 52 -5.78 -9.88 -21.43
N GLY A 53 -5.87 -10.69 -22.48
CA GLY A 53 -4.74 -11.33 -23.15
C GLY A 53 -4.13 -12.50 -22.38
N ALA A 54 -2.97 -12.93 -22.81
CA ALA A 54 -2.23 -14.01 -22.16
C ALA A 54 -1.52 -13.46 -20.90
N GLN A 55 -1.59 -14.22 -19.81
CA GLN A 55 -0.94 -13.87 -18.55
C GLN A 55 0.27 -14.76 -18.30
N LEU A 56 1.39 -14.16 -17.93
CA LEU A 56 2.58 -14.84 -17.41
C LEU A 56 2.74 -14.44 -15.95
N GLU A 57 2.47 -15.36 -15.04
CA GLU A 57 2.66 -15.13 -13.62
C GLU A 57 4.13 -15.25 -13.25
N LEU A 58 4.59 -14.44 -12.30
CA LEU A 58 5.97 -14.37 -11.83
C LEU A 58 5.98 -14.68 -10.32
N PRO A 59 6.00 -15.97 -9.93
CA PRO A 59 6.07 -16.35 -8.52
C PRO A 59 7.29 -15.71 -7.84
N GLY A 60 7.08 -15.08 -6.67
CA GLY A 60 8.12 -14.33 -5.98
C GLY A 60 8.55 -13.03 -6.66
N GLY A 61 8.04 -12.72 -7.86
CA GLY A 61 8.37 -11.54 -8.62
C GLY A 61 7.31 -10.44 -8.50
N ARG A 62 7.76 -9.18 -8.34
CA ARG A 62 6.90 -7.99 -8.36
C ARG A 62 7.43 -6.99 -9.39
N PRO A 63 7.08 -7.17 -10.67
CA PRO A 63 7.65 -6.39 -11.76
C PRO A 63 7.23 -4.91 -11.65
N GLN A 64 8.20 -3.99 -11.72
CA GLN A 64 8.00 -2.53 -11.69
C GLN A 64 8.32 -1.84 -13.00
N ALA A 65 9.15 -2.45 -13.83
CA ALA A 65 9.58 -1.87 -15.10
C ALA A 65 9.61 -2.91 -16.22
N LEU A 66 9.53 -2.42 -17.46
CA LEU A 66 9.68 -3.18 -18.68
C LEU A 66 10.72 -2.51 -19.59
N ALA A 67 11.63 -3.29 -20.14
CA ALA A 67 12.51 -2.88 -21.23
C ALA A 67 12.31 -3.80 -22.43
N LEU A 68 11.93 -3.22 -23.56
CA LEU A 68 11.80 -3.94 -24.84
C LEU A 68 13.05 -3.66 -25.68
N SER A 69 13.66 -4.70 -26.23
CA SER A 69 14.79 -4.55 -27.16
C SER A 69 14.38 -3.83 -28.42
N ALA A 70 15.31 -3.14 -29.08
CA ALA A 70 15.03 -2.36 -30.28
C ALA A 70 14.48 -3.21 -31.46
N ASP A 71 14.82 -4.49 -31.52
CA ASP A 71 14.27 -5.44 -32.49
C ASP A 71 12.92 -6.06 -32.08
N GLY A 72 12.36 -5.67 -30.91
CA GLY A 72 11.09 -6.13 -30.42
C GLY A 72 11.03 -7.60 -29.97
N LYS A 73 12.18 -8.31 -29.95
CA LYS A 73 12.21 -9.76 -29.74
C LYS A 73 12.59 -10.18 -28.34
N LEU A 74 12.90 -9.24 -27.45
CA LEU A 74 13.30 -9.49 -26.09
C LEU A 74 12.63 -8.46 -25.18
N LEU A 75 11.84 -8.93 -24.25
CA LEU A 75 11.24 -8.14 -23.17
C LEU A 75 11.92 -8.54 -21.86
N VAL A 76 12.34 -7.56 -21.10
CA VAL A 76 12.93 -7.79 -19.78
C VAL A 76 12.12 -7.06 -18.72
N THR A 77 11.92 -7.71 -17.61
CA THR A 77 11.33 -7.10 -16.42
C THR A 77 12.21 -7.30 -15.19
N ALA A 78 12.09 -6.39 -14.26
CA ALA A 78 12.63 -6.46 -12.91
C ALA A 78 11.78 -5.60 -11.98
N GLY A 79 11.97 -5.78 -10.69
CA GLY A 79 11.21 -5.01 -9.68
C GLY A 79 11.71 -5.30 -8.29
N ILE A 80 10.79 -5.51 -7.36
CA ILE A 80 11.07 -5.94 -5.99
C ILE A 80 11.29 -7.46 -6.04
N THR A 81 12.41 -7.84 -6.58
CA THR A 81 12.89 -9.21 -6.72
C THR A 81 14.40 -9.15 -6.86
N HIS A 82 15.08 -10.28 -6.66
CA HIS A 82 16.54 -10.39 -6.73
C HIS A 82 17.00 -10.80 -8.13
N GLU A 83 16.15 -10.70 -9.15
CA GLU A 83 16.46 -11.17 -10.50
C GLU A 83 15.89 -10.28 -11.62
N LEU A 84 16.46 -10.45 -12.80
CA LEU A 84 15.84 -10.07 -14.06
C LEU A 84 15.10 -11.28 -14.64
N VAL A 85 13.96 -11.06 -15.25
CA VAL A 85 13.24 -12.06 -16.04
C VAL A 85 13.22 -11.60 -17.50
N ALA A 86 13.85 -12.39 -18.37
CA ALA A 86 13.86 -12.17 -19.82
C ALA A 86 12.78 -13.04 -20.48
N VAL A 87 11.98 -12.44 -21.34
CA VAL A 87 10.78 -13.06 -21.94
C VAL A 87 10.76 -12.80 -23.45
N ASP A 88 10.29 -13.76 -24.21
CA ASP A 88 9.91 -13.57 -25.62
C ASP A 88 8.51 -12.92 -25.67
N PRO A 89 8.38 -11.66 -26.10
CA PRO A 89 7.08 -10.96 -26.09
C PRO A 89 6.07 -11.54 -27.09
N ALA A 90 6.55 -12.26 -28.12
CA ALA A 90 5.67 -12.87 -29.11
C ALA A 90 4.93 -14.08 -28.53
N THR A 91 5.61 -14.88 -27.72
CA THR A 91 5.07 -16.13 -27.14
C THR A 91 4.70 -16.04 -25.67
N GLY A 92 5.23 -15.04 -24.93
CA GLY A 92 5.12 -14.94 -23.48
C GLY A 92 6.00 -15.94 -22.71
N LYS A 93 6.94 -16.60 -23.40
CA LYS A 93 7.81 -17.61 -22.77
C LYS A 93 8.99 -16.96 -22.07
N ILE A 94 9.25 -17.36 -20.81
CA ILE A 94 10.48 -17.00 -20.11
C ILE A 94 11.66 -17.65 -20.83
N LEU A 95 12.65 -16.84 -21.14
CA LEU A 95 13.89 -17.23 -21.78
C LEU A 95 15.00 -17.43 -20.75
N GLN A 96 15.06 -16.56 -19.75
CA GLN A 96 16.12 -16.59 -18.74
C GLN A 96 15.66 -15.91 -17.44
N HIS A 97 16.04 -16.48 -16.30
CA HIS A 97 16.11 -15.85 -15.00
C HIS A 97 17.56 -15.47 -14.72
N VAL A 98 17.84 -14.22 -14.38
CA VAL A 98 19.19 -13.70 -14.17
C VAL A 98 19.27 -13.10 -12.77
N PRO A 99 19.98 -13.73 -11.84
CA PRO A 99 20.18 -13.16 -10.50
C PRO A 99 20.84 -11.78 -10.59
N LEU A 100 20.43 -10.86 -9.73
CA LEU A 100 21.06 -9.55 -9.64
C LEU A 100 22.43 -9.70 -8.96
N PRO A 101 23.51 -9.13 -9.55
CA PRO A 101 24.85 -9.31 -9.00
C PRO A 101 25.11 -8.42 -7.79
N SER A 102 25.93 -8.90 -6.86
CA SER A 102 26.52 -8.07 -5.84
C SER A 102 27.61 -7.21 -6.48
N GLY A 103 27.35 -5.98 -6.74
CA GLY A 103 28.38 -5.16 -7.40
C GLY A 103 28.93 -4.14 -6.45
N LYS A 104 30.13 -4.34 -5.97
CA LYS A 104 30.94 -3.30 -5.32
C LYS A 104 32.02 -2.71 -6.23
N THR A 105 32.17 -3.23 -7.42
CA THR A 105 33.25 -2.83 -8.32
C THR A 105 32.91 -1.52 -8.99
N LEU A 106 33.61 -0.48 -8.63
CA LEU A 106 33.57 0.86 -9.24
C LEU A 106 34.48 0.93 -10.48
N GLU A 107 35.37 -0.01 -10.63
CA GLU A 107 36.35 -0.05 -11.71
C GLU A 107 35.72 -0.77 -12.91
N PRO A 108 35.92 -0.24 -14.15
CA PRO A 108 35.51 -0.95 -15.36
C PRO A 108 36.30 -2.26 -15.42
N VAL A 109 35.57 -3.37 -15.39
CA VAL A 109 36.18 -4.69 -15.58
C VAL A 109 36.22 -4.99 -17.08
N PRO A 110 37.31 -5.54 -17.60
CA PRO A 110 37.32 -5.99 -18.97
C PRO A 110 36.14 -6.93 -19.22
N ALA A 111 35.40 -6.71 -20.29
CA ALA A 111 34.06 -7.25 -20.53
C ALA A 111 33.93 -8.78 -20.55
N VAL A 112 35.03 -9.51 -20.41
CA VAL A 112 35.07 -10.96 -20.69
C VAL A 112 35.14 -11.81 -19.39
N ASP A 113 35.60 -11.26 -18.26
CA ASP A 113 35.97 -12.10 -17.13
C ASP A 113 35.37 -11.65 -15.77
N ALA A 114 34.50 -10.64 -15.74
CA ALA A 114 33.92 -10.18 -14.48
C ALA A 114 32.64 -10.95 -14.16
N ILE A 115 32.76 -12.02 -13.42
CA ILE A 115 31.64 -12.67 -12.77
C ILE A 115 31.41 -11.93 -11.46
N LEU A 116 30.27 -11.24 -11.35
CA LEU A 116 29.81 -10.68 -10.09
C LEU A 116 28.96 -11.72 -9.39
N ASP A 117 29.17 -11.87 -8.08
CA ASP A 117 28.36 -12.76 -7.27
C ASP A 117 26.91 -12.26 -7.20
N ALA A 118 25.95 -13.15 -7.05
CA ALA A 118 24.56 -12.80 -6.85
C ALA A 118 24.38 -12.05 -5.51
N ASP A 119 23.52 -11.05 -5.50
CA ASP A 119 23.15 -10.27 -4.32
C ASP A 119 21.66 -10.46 -4.06
N GLU A 120 21.33 -11.28 -3.07
CA GLU A 120 19.96 -11.60 -2.66
C GLU A 120 19.17 -10.38 -2.14
N LYS A 121 19.86 -9.29 -1.79
CA LYS A 121 19.26 -8.04 -1.34
C LYS A 121 19.16 -6.98 -2.44
N ALA A 122 19.71 -7.25 -3.63
CA ALA A 122 19.62 -6.31 -4.74
C ALA A 122 18.21 -6.32 -5.31
N GLN A 123 17.63 -5.13 -5.48
CA GLN A 123 16.30 -4.93 -6.04
C GLN A 123 16.31 -3.71 -6.96
N MET A 124 15.48 -3.74 -8.00
CA MET A 124 15.31 -2.56 -8.83
C MET A 124 14.59 -1.46 -8.05
N SER A 125 15.01 -0.21 -8.17
CA SER A 125 14.34 0.91 -7.54
C SER A 125 13.34 1.57 -8.51
N TYR A 126 12.05 1.41 -8.23
CA TYR A 126 10.89 2.03 -8.86
C TYR A 126 10.81 1.97 -10.39
N ALA A 127 11.79 2.54 -11.09
CA ALA A 127 11.95 2.61 -12.55
C ALA A 127 13.45 2.50 -12.86
N GLY A 128 13.84 2.42 -14.13
CA GLY A 128 15.25 2.42 -14.49
C GLY A 128 15.74 1.06 -14.94
N LEU A 129 15.08 0.55 -15.95
CA LEU A 129 15.50 -0.61 -16.71
C LEU A 129 15.59 -0.21 -18.18
N LYS A 130 16.80 -0.24 -18.79
CA LYS A 130 16.99 0.32 -20.13
C LYS A 130 18.06 -0.41 -20.92
N PHE A 131 17.74 -0.79 -22.16
CA PHE A 131 18.73 -1.28 -23.12
C PHE A 131 19.61 -0.14 -23.65
N SER A 132 20.88 -0.46 -24.01
CA SER A 132 21.67 0.37 -24.87
C SER A 132 21.07 0.39 -26.29
N PRO A 133 21.29 1.47 -27.09
CA PRO A 133 20.75 1.57 -28.45
C PRO A 133 21.13 0.43 -29.37
N ASP A 134 22.34 -0.12 -29.21
CA ASP A 134 22.86 -1.27 -29.97
C ASP A 134 22.36 -2.63 -29.43
N GLY A 135 21.60 -2.62 -28.31
CA GLY A 135 21.06 -3.83 -27.69
C GLY A 135 22.08 -4.73 -26.99
N THR A 136 23.35 -4.30 -26.87
CA THR A 136 24.42 -5.13 -26.29
C THR A 136 24.55 -5.03 -24.78
N ARG A 137 23.86 -4.06 -24.15
CA ARG A 137 23.85 -3.84 -22.71
C ARG A 137 22.44 -3.59 -22.19
N LEU A 138 22.24 -3.95 -20.94
CA LEU A 138 21.08 -3.57 -20.14
C LEU A 138 21.55 -2.90 -18.84
N TYR A 139 20.91 -1.81 -18.48
CA TYR A 139 21.16 -1.06 -17.25
C TYR A 139 19.97 -1.19 -16.32
N LEU A 140 20.23 -1.43 -15.02
CA LEU A 140 19.22 -1.54 -13.98
C LEU A 140 19.60 -0.66 -12.77
N ALA A 141 18.73 0.25 -12.38
CA ALA A 141 18.87 1.03 -11.16
C ALA A 141 18.53 0.17 -9.93
N ASN A 142 19.41 0.13 -8.93
CA ASN A 142 19.29 -0.71 -7.74
C ASN A 142 19.12 0.12 -6.47
N VAL A 143 18.24 -0.33 -5.57
CA VAL A 143 17.93 0.32 -4.28
C VAL A 143 19.16 0.48 -3.37
N SER A 144 20.20 -0.33 -3.57
CA SER A 144 21.44 -0.29 -2.79
C SER A 144 22.42 0.82 -3.18
N GLY A 145 22.06 1.67 -4.17
CA GLY A 145 22.86 2.84 -4.56
C GLY A 145 23.84 2.60 -5.67
N ASP A 146 23.50 1.72 -6.62
CA ASP A 146 24.28 1.50 -7.82
C ASP A 146 23.41 1.26 -9.07
N VAL A 147 24.03 1.25 -10.23
CA VAL A 147 23.42 0.81 -11.49
C VAL A 147 24.10 -0.49 -11.90
N LYS A 148 23.34 -1.57 -11.93
CA LYS A 148 23.79 -2.87 -12.44
C LYS A 148 23.88 -2.83 -13.95
N VAL A 149 24.95 -3.33 -14.54
CA VAL A 149 25.16 -3.40 -15.97
C VAL A 149 25.31 -4.85 -16.39
N PHE A 150 24.50 -5.26 -17.36
CA PHE A 150 24.53 -6.59 -17.96
C PHE A 150 24.98 -6.50 -19.41
N SER A 151 25.76 -7.47 -19.86
CA SER A 151 25.96 -7.72 -21.27
C SER A 151 24.80 -8.54 -21.85
N VAL A 152 24.44 -8.27 -23.07
CA VAL A 152 23.42 -9.01 -23.82
C VAL A 152 24.09 -9.62 -25.05
N ALA A 153 24.21 -10.92 -25.07
CA ALA A 153 24.82 -11.64 -26.19
C ALA A 153 23.88 -11.73 -27.41
N LYS A 154 24.41 -12.12 -28.59
CA LYS A 154 23.63 -12.26 -29.83
C LYS A 154 22.52 -13.32 -29.72
N ASP A 155 22.72 -14.35 -28.89
CA ASP A 155 21.74 -15.38 -28.59
C ASP A 155 20.72 -14.93 -27.51
N LYS A 156 20.80 -13.65 -27.08
CA LYS A 156 19.95 -13.01 -26.04
C LYS A 156 20.24 -13.47 -24.62
N THR A 157 21.38 -14.09 -24.38
CA THR A 157 21.81 -14.46 -23.02
C THR A 157 22.32 -13.21 -22.29
N PHE A 158 21.87 -13.04 -21.04
CA PHE A 158 22.33 -11.98 -20.14
C PHE A 158 23.44 -12.49 -19.23
N SER A 159 24.48 -11.68 -19.08
CA SER A 159 25.54 -11.93 -18.10
C SER A 159 25.85 -10.65 -17.32
N PRO A 160 25.98 -10.69 -15.99
CA PRO A 160 26.45 -9.56 -15.19
C PRO A 160 27.79 -9.04 -15.72
N LEU A 161 27.96 -7.73 -15.80
CA LEU A 161 29.19 -7.14 -16.35
C LEU A 161 29.93 -6.33 -15.27
N PHE A 162 29.31 -5.30 -14.70
CA PHE A 162 29.84 -4.50 -13.61
C PHE A 162 28.72 -3.67 -12.96
N SER A 163 29.01 -3.04 -11.81
CA SER A 163 28.13 -2.07 -11.18
C SER A 163 28.75 -0.68 -11.19
N ILE A 164 27.91 0.33 -11.32
CA ILE A 164 28.28 1.74 -11.25
C ILE A 164 27.72 2.30 -9.95
N ALA A 165 28.56 2.52 -8.94
CA ALA A 165 28.12 3.14 -7.70
C ALA A 165 27.73 4.61 -7.93
N VAL A 166 26.63 5.04 -7.34
CA VAL A 166 26.26 6.46 -7.32
C VAL A 166 26.79 7.13 -6.06
N PRO A 167 26.95 8.46 -6.06
CA PRO A 167 27.43 9.18 -4.88
C PRO A 167 26.50 8.94 -3.68
N PRO A 168 27.06 8.77 -2.47
CA PRO A 168 26.28 8.60 -1.27
C PRO A 168 25.48 9.86 -0.94
N VAL A 169 24.42 9.69 -0.16
CA VAL A 169 23.61 10.78 0.39
C VAL A 169 23.81 10.85 1.90
N ASN A 170 23.97 12.08 2.44
CA ASN A 170 24.10 12.30 3.87
C ASN A 170 22.73 12.58 4.51
N LEU A 171 21.93 11.54 4.66
CA LEU A 171 20.66 11.59 5.37
C LEU A 171 20.78 10.89 6.72
N ALA A 172 19.94 11.27 7.68
CA ALA A 172 20.04 10.84 9.08
C ALA A 172 20.06 9.31 9.28
N LYS A 173 19.36 8.56 8.42
CA LYS A 173 19.23 7.10 8.55
C LYS A 173 19.60 6.34 7.26
N ARG A 174 20.11 7.02 6.22
CA ARG A 174 20.47 6.41 4.95
C ARG A 174 21.71 7.03 4.33
N THR A 175 22.64 6.18 3.94
CA THR A 175 23.87 6.58 3.27
C THR A 175 23.82 6.39 1.75
N ASN A 176 23.05 5.42 1.27
CA ASN A 176 22.93 5.15 -0.15
C ASN A 176 21.81 5.96 -0.78
N ASP A 177 22.07 6.59 -1.93
CA ASP A 177 21.06 7.23 -2.74
C ASP A 177 20.19 6.18 -3.46
N LEU A 178 19.10 6.61 -4.06
CA LEU A 178 18.20 5.77 -4.85
C LEU A 178 18.30 6.17 -6.32
N PRO A 179 19.13 5.50 -7.14
CA PRO A 179 19.04 5.66 -8.58
C PRO A 179 17.67 5.16 -9.05
N THR A 180 17.03 5.90 -9.97
CA THR A 180 15.70 5.57 -10.50
C THR A 180 15.76 5.54 -12.03
N GLY A 181 15.08 6.43 -12.74
CA GLY A 181 15.04 6.46 -14.19
C GLY A 181 16.41 6.52 -14.86
N ILE A 182 16.54 5.77 -15.95
CA ILE A 182 17.76 5.73 -16.76
C ILE A 182 17.44 6.09 -18.21
N ALA A 183 18.20 7.00 -18.80
CA ALA A 183 18.22 7.22 -20.24
C ALA A 183 19.61 6.94 -20.80
N VAL A 184 19.69 6.42 -22.03
CA VAL A 184 20.93 6.12 -22.71
C VAL A 184 21.05 7.04 -23.95
N ALA A 185 22.20 7.69 -24.12
CA ALA A 185 22.47 8.52 -25.28
C ALA A 185 22.43 7.68 -26.59
N ALA A 186 22.03 8.29 -27.68
CA ALA A 186 21.86 7.59 -28.98
C ALA A 186 23.15 6.90 -29.48
N ASP A 187 24.31 7.44 -29.12
CA ASP A 187 25.62 6.85 -29.42
C ASP A 187 26.07 5.74 -28.44
N GLY A 188 25.26 5.45 -27.41
CA GLY A 188 25.55 4.46 -26.40
C GLY A 188 26.67 4.82 -25.41
N LYS A 189 27.31 6.01 -25.56
CA LYS A 189 28.50 6.36 -24.77
C LYS A 189 28.20 6.94 -23.40
N LYS A 190 26.99 7.44 -23.18
CA LYS A 190 26.57 8.07 -21.94
C LYS A 190 25.25 7.53 -21.47
N ILE A 191 25.12 7.45 -20.17
CA ILE A 191 23.86 7.20 -19.48
C ILE A 191 23.52 8.37 -18.56
N TYR A 192 22.24 8.62 -18.37
CA TYR A 192 21.71 9.64 -17.48
C TYR A 192 20.85 8.94 -16.43
N VAL A 193 21.17 9.19 -15.16
CA VAL A 193 20.57 8.47 -14.02
C VAL A 193 20.01 9.46 -13.03
N ALA A 194 18.73 9.40 -12.72
CA ALA A 194 18.11 10.19 -11.69
C ALA A 194 18.43 9.62 -10.30
N LEU A 195 18.66 10.49 -9.32
CA LEU A 195 18.90 10.16 -7.92
C LEU A 195 17.77 10.71 -7.07
N ASN A 196 16.92 9.83 -6.60
CA ASN A 196 15.62 10.17 -6.01
C ASN A 196 15.70 10.86 -4.65
N LEU A 197 16.68 10.53 -3.80
CA LEU A 197 16.84 11.16 -2.48
C LEU A 197 17.63 12.47 -2.52
N SER A 198 18.70 12.53 -3.30
CA SER A 198 19.50 13.75 -3.41
C SER A 198 18.94 14.76 -4.41
N ASN A 199 17.88 14.41 -5.15
CA ASN A 199 17.23 15.28 -6.12
C ASN A 199 18.20 15.72 -7.23
N ARG A 200 18.95 14.79 -7.82
CA ARG A 200 19.99 15.04 -8.81
C ARG A 200 19.80 14.18 -10.06
N LEU A 201 20.39 14.62 -11.14
CA LEU A 201 20.63 13.83 -12.35
C LEU A 201 22.12 13.70 -12.56
N LEU A 202 22.59 12.49 -12.83
CA LEU A 202 23.97 12.19 -13.20
C LEU A 202 24.10 11.98 -14.70
N GLU A 203 25.19 12.46 -15.31
CA GLU A 203 25.71 12.01 -16.59
C GLU A 203 26.91 11.11 -16.33
N ILE A 204 26.88 9.91 -16.84
CA ILE A 204 27.88 8.88 -16.59
C ILE A 204 28.41 8.37 -17.92
N GLU A 205 29.72 8.17 -18.03
CA GLU A 205 30.34 7.48 -19.14
C GLU A 205 29.98 5.99 -19.10
N ALA A 206 29.30 5.49 -20.10
CA ALA A 206 28.72 4.13 -20.09
C ALA A 206 29.78 3.02 -20.09
N ALA A 207 30.99 3.31 -20.59
CA ALA A 207 32.07 2.34 -20.67
C ALA A 207 32.80 2.16 -19.34
N THR A 208 32.95 3.23 -18.55
CA THR A 208 33.83 3.27 -17.38
C THR A 208 33.06 3.45 -16.06
N GLY A 209 31.77 3.85 -16.13
CA GLY A 209 31.01 4.24 -14.96
C GLY A 209 31.41 5.59 -14.35
N LYS A 210 32.31 6.35 -15.01
CA LYS A 210 32.78 7.66 -14.53
C LYS A 210 31.66 8.70 -14.60
N ILE A 211 31.40 9.39 -13.49
CA ILE A 211 30.47 10.51 -13.45
C ILE A 211 31.14 11.71 -14.13
N LEU A 212 30.48 12.21 -15.18
CA LEU A 212 30.97 13.32 -16.00
C LEU A 212 30.39 14.66 -15.54
N ARG A 213 29.07 14.68 -15.24
CA ARG A 213 28.34 15.88 -14.81
C ARG A 213 27.23 15.52 -13.83
N THR A 214 26.82 16.50 -13.06
CA THR A 214 25.69 16.38 -12.12
C THR A 214 24.84 17.64 -12.20
N TRP A 215 23.53 17.48 -12.26
CA TRP A 215 22.56 18.57 -12.23
C TRP A 215 21.62 18.44 -11.04
N ASN A 216 21.19 19.56 -10.52
CA ASN A 216 20.07 19.63 -9.61
C ASN A 216 18.77 19.58 -10.43
N VAL A 217 17.82 18.72 -10.01
CA VAL A 217 16.47 18.60 -10.58
C VAL A 217 15.41 18.78 -9.51
N GLY A 218 14.14 18.59 -9.79
CA GLY A 218 13.06 18.70 -8.81
C GLY A 218 13.15 17.65 -7.69
N VAL A 219 12.16 17.62 -6.82
CA VAL A 219 12.10 16.73 -5.64
C VAL A 219 11.65 15.33 -6.04
N ALA A 220 12.38 14.33 -5.56
CA ALA A 220 12.12 12.92 -5.80
C ALA A 220 12.01 12.57 -7.30
N PRO A 221 13.09 12.77 -8.10
CA PRO A 221 13.08 12.46 -9.52
C PRO A 221 12.88 10.97 -9.76
N LEU A 222 12.05 10.63 -10.77
CA LEU A 222 11.64 9.27 -11.05
C LEU A 222 12.06 8.77 -12.43
N GLU A 223 11.57 9.33 -13.52
CA GLU A 223 11.93 8.93 -14.87
C GLU A 223 12.82 9.93 -15.58
N VAL A 224 13.64 9.41 -16.49
CA VAL A 224 14.55 10.20 -17.35
C VAL A 224 14.30 9.86 -18.81
N LEU A 225 14.14 10.87 -19.66
CA LEU A 225 13.90 10.70 -21.07
C LEU A 225 14.73 11.69 -21.89
N LEU A 226 15.31 11.21 -23.01
CA LEU A 226 16.05 12.01 -23.99
C LEU A 226 15.16 12.35 -25.17
N ALA A 227 15.13 13.62 -25.56
CA ALA A 227 14.51 14.10 -26.80
C ALA A 227 15.49 15.00 -27.54
N GLY A 228 16.18 14.47 -28.53
CA GLY A 228 17.25 15.17 -29.23
C GLY A 228 18.41 15.52 -28.29
N HIS A 229 18.63 16.82 -28.08
CA HIS A 229 19.65 17.34 -27.17
C HIS A 229 19.11 17.73 -25.78
N LYS A 230 17.86 17.44 -25.51
CA LYS A 230 17.24 17.73 -24.20
C LYS A 230 17.02 16.50 -23.38
N ILE A 231 17.20 16.63 -22.08
CA ILE A 231 16.84 15.65 -21.07
C ILE A 231 15.62 16.16 -20.31
N TYR A 232 14.63 15.30 -20.13
CA TYR A 232 13.45 15.53 -19.31
C TYR A 232 13.48 14.57 -18.13
N VAL A 233 13.28 15.12 -16.92
CA VAL A 233 13.26 14.35 -15.68
C VAL A 233 11.95 14.64 -14.94
N SER A 234 11.13 13.64 -14.73
CA SER A 234 9.92 13.78 -13.91
C SER A 234 10.28 13.77 -12.42
N ASN A 235 9.54 14.54 -11.63
CA ASN A 235 9.79 14.71 -10.20
C ASN A 235 8.46 14.56 -9.44
N TRP A 236 8.35 13.55 -8.58
CA TRP A 236 7.13 13.29 -7.80
C TRP A 236 6.71 14.48 -6.95
N GLY A 237 7.67 15.09 -6.25
CA GLY A 237 7.45 16.19 -5.34
C GLY A 237 7.61 17.60 -5.96
N GLY A 238 7.66 17.68 -7.29
CA GLY A 238 7.68 18.94 -8.02
C GLY A 238 8.98 19.75 -7.85
N ARG A 239 8.86 21.07 -7.85
CA ARG A 239 9.99 21.98 -7.75
C ARG A 239 10.65 21.91 -6.37
N ARG A 240 11.95 22.10 -6.33
CA ARG A 240 12.63 22.25 -5.04
C ARG A 240 12.04 23.42 -4.23
N PRO A 241 11.87 23.26 -2.91
CA PRO A 241 11.49 24.36 -2.04
C PRO A 241 12.53 25.50 -2.07
N VAL A 242 12.04 26.73 -2.02
CA VAL A 242 12.84 27.94 -1.88
C VAL A 242 12.41 28.70 -0.63
N ALA A 243 13.13 29.74 -0.24
CA ALA A 243 12.75 30.57 0.88
C ALA A 243 11.32 31.06 0.75
N GLY A 244 10.50 30.87 1.80
CA GLY A 244 9.07 31.21 1.82
C GLY A 244 8.13 30.13 1.25
N SER A 245 8.64 28.98 0.79
CA SER A 245 7.77 27.85 0.40
C SER A 245 7.12 27.22 1.63
N VAL A 246 5.83 26.91 1.54
CA VAL A 246 5.16 26.00 2.48
C VAL A 246 5.67 24.59 2.18
N THR A 247 6.22 23.92 3.18
CA THR A 247 6.87 22.61 2.97
C THR A 247 6.53 21.62 4.08
N GLY A 248 6.40 20.34 3.69
CA GLY A 248 6.29 19.21 4.59
C GLY A 248 7.46 18.23 4.46
N PRO A 249 7.59 17.29 5.40
CA PRO A 249 8.53 16.17 5.28
C PRO A 249 8.26 15.37 4.00
N ALA A 250 9.31 14.85 3.39
CA ALA A 250 9.23 14.03 2.18
C ALA A 250 10.12 12.78 2.29
N GLY A 251 10.13 12.17 3.46
CA GLY A 251 10.93 10.98 3.79
C GLY A 251 12.41 11.30 4.03
N GLN A 252 13.04 10.56 4.95
CA GLN A 252 14.47 10.61 5.26
C GLN A 252 15.04 12.03 5.55
N GLY A 253 14.23 12.94 6.09
CA GLY A 253 14.64 14.33 6.36
C GLY A 253 14.65 15.24 5.12
N THR A 254 14.20 14.76 3.96
CA THR A 254 13.97 15.60 2.78
C THR A 254 12.67 16.39 2.90
N ARG A 255 12.45 17.39 2.05
CA ARG A 255 11.25 18.23 2.09
C ARG A 255 10.68 18.45 0.70
N ALA A 256 9.34 18.48 0.61
CA ALA A 256 8.58 18.84 -0.58
C ALA A 256 7.66 20.04 -0.32
N ARG A 257 7.17 20.67 -1.36
CA ARG A 257 6.10 21.67 -1.29
C ARG A 257 4.79 20.97 -0.98
N VAL A 258 4.02 21.51 -0.04
CA VAL A 258 2.74 20.94 0.39
C VAL A 258 1.61 21.97 0.32
N ASP A 259 0.39 21.48 0.28
CA ASP A 259 -0.82 22.28 0.43
C ASP A 259 -1.14 22.55 1.91
N ALA A 260 -2.30 23.16 2.15
CA ALA A 260 -2.77 23.48 3.51
C ALA A 260 -3.07 22.23 4.36
N ARG A 261 -3.20 21.04 3.73
CA ARG A 261 -3.41 19.75 4.41
C ARG A 261 -2.10 18.99 4.66
N SER A 262 -0.95 19.61 4.38
CA SER A 262 0.39 19.00 4.45
C SER A 262 0.63 17.88 3.42
N ILE A 263 -0.14 17.85 2.33
CA ILE A 263 -0.04 16.89 1.24
C ILE A 263 0.79 17.51 0.11
N ALA A 264 1.60 16.70 -0.60
CA ALA A 264 2.39 17.16 -1.74
C ALA A 264 1.50 17.85 -2.79
N SER A 265 1.82 19.10 -3.14
CA SER A 265 0.93 19.99 -3.90
C SER A 265 1.22 20.08 -5.37
N GLU A 266 2.38 19.64 -5.83
CA GLU A 266 2.79 19.75 -7.23
C GLU A 266 3.71 18.60 -7.65
N GLY A 267 3.71 18.33 -8.95
CA GLY A 267 4.73 17.58 -9.66
C GLY A 267 5.43 18.47 -10.67
N SER A 268 6.55 18.03 -11.23
CA SER A 268 7.24 18.79 -12.27
C SER A 268 8.01 17.91 -13.25
N VAL A 269 8.42 18.53 -14.35
CA VAL A 269 9.40 17.97 -15.28
C VAL A 269 10.55 18.96 -15.41
N SER A 270 11.74 18.56 -14.95
CA SER A 270 12.98 19.33 -15.14
C SER A 270 13.52 19.15 -16.55
N VAL A 271 13.92 20.22 -17.21
CA VAL A 271 14.50 20.22 -18.56
C VAL A 271 15.95 20.62 -18.49
N ILE A 272 16.84 19.86 -19.12
CA ILE A 272 18.27 20.12 -19.25
C ILE A 272 18.63 20.12 -20.73
N ASP A 273 19.11 21.26 -21.24
CA ASP A 273 19.55 21.38 -22.62
C ASP A 273 21.06 21.12 -22.74
N LEU A 274 21.41 20.00 -23.38
CA LEU A 274 22.80 19.59 -23.57
C LEU A 274 23.53 20.40 -24.65
N ALA A 275 22.81 21.11 -25.54
CA ALA A 275 23.40 21.93 -26.61
C ALA A 275 23.87 23.31 -26.11
N ALA A 276 23.40 23.76 -24.93
CA ALA A 276 23.71 25.06 -24.38
C ALA A 276 25.16 25.19 -23.81
N GLY A 277 26.10 24.38 -24.24
CA GLY A 277 27.50 24.40 -23.85
C GLY A 277 27.77 23.77 -22.48
N GLN A 278 28.68 24.37 -21.69
CA GLN A 278 28.92 23.90 -20.29
C GLN A 278 27.76 24.31 -19.35
N VAL A 279 26.56 23.74 -19.59
CA VAL A 279 25.40 24.01 -18.73
C VAL A 279 25.58 23.24 -17.42
N SER A 280 25.76 23.96 -16.34
CA SER A 280 25.85 23.42 -14.97
C SER A 280 24.49 23.41 -14.26
N ALA A 281 23.42 23.90 -14.88
CA ALA A 281 22.11 24.07 -14.28
C ALA A 281 20.99 23.56 -15.19
N MET A 282 19.88 23.19 -14.57
CA MET A 282 18.60 22.94 -15.22
C MET A 282 18.14 24.20 -15.99
N THR A 283 17.67 24.04 -17.21
CA THR A 283 17.28 25.17 -18.09
C THR A 283 15.85 25.61 -17.84
N LYS A 284 14.95 24.70 -17.49
CA LYS A 284 13.53 24.97 -17.23
C LYS A 284 12.95 23.95 -16.27
N GLU A 285 11.94 24.35 -15.52
CA GLU A 285 11.09 23.48 -14.72
C GLU A 285 9.63 23.65 -15.17
N ILE A 286 9.02 22.59 -15.66
CA ILE A 286 7.62 22.56 -16.10
C ILE A 286 6.79 22.02 -14.95
N VAL A 287 5.94 22.86 -14.35
CA VAL A 287 5.05 22.44 -13.26
C VAL A 287 3.84 21.74 -13.86
N ILE A 288 3.52 20.57 -13.32
CA ILE A 288 2.34 19.76 -13.67
C ILE A 288 1.67 19.24 -12.39
N GLY A 289 0.69 18.35 -12.51
CA GLY A 289 0.01 17.77 -11.35
C GLY A 289 0.95 16.97 -10.44
N PRO A 290 0.57 16.79 -9.15
CA PRO A 290 1.36 16.05 -8.18
C PRO A 290 1.62 14.61 -8.61
N HIS A 291 2.69 14.03 -8.10
CA HIS A 291 3.19 12.71 -8.45
C HIS A 291 3.50 12.59 -9.96
N ALA A 292 4.23 13.56 -10.51
CA ALA A 292 4.74 13.48 -11.88
C ALA A 292 5.71 12.30 -12.03
N GLY A 293 5.27 11.24 -12.70
CA GLY A 293 5.97 9.95 -12.77
C GLY A 293 6.36 9.58 -14.20
N ALA A 294 5.51 8.87 -14.91
CA ALA A 294 5.80 8.32 -16.21
C ALA A 294 5.98 9.38 -17.30
N LEU A 295 6.97 9.17 -18.17
CA LEU A 295 7.25 9.98 -19.34
C LEU A 295 7.20 9.13 -20.61
N ALA A 296 6.57 9.64 -21.67
CA ALA A 296 6.64 9.03 -22.99
C ALA A 296 6.88 10.07 -24.10
N LEU A 297 7.79 9.79 -25.00
CA LEU A 297 8.06 10.62 -26.16
C LEU A 297 7.37 10.04 -27.38
N SER A 298 6.62 10.88 -28.12
CA SER A 298 6.05 10.47 -29.40
C SER A 298 7.15 10.05 -30.38
N PRO A 299 6.92 9.09 -31.31
CA PRO A 299 7.94 8.59 -32.25
C PRO A 299 8.59 9.66 -33.10
N ASN A 300 7.91 10.78 -33.36
CA ASN A 300 8.47 11.93 -34.09
C ASN A 300 9.32 12.87 -33.21
N GLY A 301 9.49 12.56 -31.94
CA GLY A 301 10.30 13.33 -30.98
C GLY A 301 9.72 14.70 -30.59
N ARG A 302 8.53 15.07 -31.08
CA ARG A 302 7.97 16.40 -30.85
C ARG A 302 7.16 16.53 -29.57
N TRP A 303 6.48 15.48 -29.15
CA TRP A 303 5.54 15.52 -28.05
C TRP A 303 6.01 14.64 -26.89
N LEU A 304 6.21 15.24 -25.74
CA LEU A 304 6.43 14.55 -24.48
C LEU A 304 5.07 14.49 -23.75
N VAL A 305 4.68 13.31 -23.31
CA VAL A 305 3.55 13.14 -22.40
C VAL A 305 4.08 12.79 -21.02
N ALA A 306 3.63 13.51 -20.00
CA ALA A 306 3.95 13.26 -18.61
C ALA A 306 2.66 12.90 -17.85
N ALA A 307 2.71 11.81 -17.06
CA ALA A 307 1.60 11.38 -16.22
C ALA A 307 1.80 11.89 -14.80
N SER A 308 0.72 12.42 -14.23
CA SER A 308 0.62 12.90 -12.85
C SER A 308 -0.36 12.02 -12.07
N ALA A 309 0.16 11.00 -11.40
CA ALA A 309 -0.66 9.99 -10.72
C ALA A 309 -1.50 10.59 -9.59
N GLY A 310 -0.99 11.61 -8.88
CA GLY A 310 -1.71 12.28 -7.81
C GLY A 310 -2.86 13.22 -8.24
N SER A 311 -3.09 13.36 -9.56
CA SER A 311 -4.21 14.17 -10.07
C SER A 311 -5.03 13.46 -11.14
N ASP A 312 -4.62 12.24 -11.52
CA ASP A 312 -5.19 11.50 -12.66
C ASP A 312 -5.08 12.25 -14.00
N LEU A 313 -4.05 13.06 -14.16
CA LEU A 313 -3.88 13.91 -15.35
C LEU A 313 -2.66 13.49 -16.17
N LEU A 314 -2.78 13.73 -17.48
CA LEU A 314 -1.69 13.63 -18.44
C LEU A 314 -1.45 15.00 -19.07
N SER A 315 -0.18 15.43 -19.08
CA SER A 315 0.24 16.71 -19.66
C SER A 315 1.05 16.48 -20.92
N VAL A 316 0.67 17.11 -22.04
CA VAL A 316 1.40 17.08 -23.31
C VAL A 316 2.29 18.30 -23.42
N VAL A 317 3.58 18.10 -23.56
CA VAL A 317 4.60 19.15 -23.69
C VAL A 317 5.12 19.16 -25.14
N ASP A 318 5.15 20.32 -25.78
CA ASP A 318 5.87 20.52 -27.05
C ASP A 318 7.38 20.63 -26.75
N THR A 319 8.19 19.66 -27.16
CA THR A 319 9.64 19.61 -26.90
C THR A 319 10.45 20.75 -27.54
N ARG A 320 9.83 21.52 -28.46
CA ARG A 320 10.49 22.69 -29.09
C ARG A 320 10.42 23.92 -28.21
N SER A 321 9.29 24.12 -27.51
CA SER A 321 9.07 25.27 -26.65
C SER A 321 9.17 24.95 -25.15
N ASP A 322 9.14 23.67 -24.78
CA ASP A 322 9.05 23.15 -23.41
C ASP A 322 7.80 23.68 -22.68
N GLU A 323 6.69 23.87 -23.42
CA GLU A 323 5.42 24.34 -22.87
C GLU A 323 4.37 23.24 -22.90
N VAL A 324 3.53 23.18 -21.84
CA VAL A 324 2.35 22.33 -21.81
C VAL A 324 1.33 22.88 -22.83
N VAL A 325 0.94 22.07 -23.80
CA VAL A 325 -0.03 22.43 -24.84
C VAL A 325 -1.40 21.82 -24.63
N GLU A 326 -1.49 20.79 -23.81
CA GLU A 326 -2.73 20.09 -23.48
C GLU A 326 -2.58 19.40 -22.11
N THR A 327 -3.67 19.36 -21.34
CA THR A 327 -3.82 18.51 -20.17
C THR A 327 -5.17 17.81 -20.24
N PHE A 328 -5.20 16.50 -20.06
CA PHE A 328 -6.42 15.70 -20.11
C PHE A 328 -6.38 14.62 -19.00
N THR A 329 -7.54 14.06 -18.70
CA THR A 329 -7.69 13.09 -17.61
C THR A 329 -7.45 11.65 -18.07
N ALA A 330 -6.92 10.84 -17.18
CA ALA A 330 -6.82 9.38 -17.32
C ALA A 330 -8.12 8.67 -16.90
N ARG A 331 -9.03 9.36 -16.22
CA ARG A 331 -10.34 8.84 -15.78
C ARG A 331 -11.30 8.68 -16.94
N GLN A 332 -12.33 7.83 -16.74
CA GLN A 332 -13.39 7.62 -17.72
C GLN A 332 -14.10 8.93 -18.07
N ASN A 333 -14.40 9.75 -17.06
CA ASN A 333 -14.97 11.09 -17.23
C ASN A 333 -14.19 12.11 -16.39
N PRO A 334 -14.04 13.35 -16.87
CA PRO A 334 -13.35 14.40 -16.11
C PRO A 334 -13.94 14.69 -14.72
N GLY A 335 -15.26 14.49 -14.57
CA GLY A 335 -15.97 14.71 -13.30
C GLY A 335 -15.95 13.52 -12.33
N ASP A 336 -15.26 12.44 -12.65
CA ASP A 336 -15.11 11.31 -11.75
C ASP A 336 -14.18 11.66 -10.58
N LEU A 337 -14.33 10.94 -9.46
CA LEU A 337 -13.46 11.08 -8.30
C LEU A 337 -12.04 10.60 -8.62
N PHE A 338 -11.08 11.09 -7.84
CA PHE A 338 -9.68 10.67 -7.88
C PHE A 338 -9.54 9.16 -7.69
N GLY A 339 -8.52 8.57 -8.34
CA GLY A 339 -8.15 7.18 -8.11
C GLY A 339 -7.80 6.37 -9.36
N ALA A 340 -7.59 6.98 -10.52
CA ALA A 340 -7.07 6.26 -11.69
C ALA A 340 -5.57 5.96 -11.55
N GLN A 341 -4.80 6.92 -11.06
CA GLN A 341 -3.35 6.86 -10.86
C GLN A 341 -2.59 6.41 -12.13
N PRO A 342 -2.46 7.28 -13.15
CA PRO A 342 -1.68 6.99 -14.34
C PRO A 342 -0.19 6.85 -14.01
N VAL A 343 0.39 5.66 -14.19
CA VAL A 343 1.73 5.33 -13.71
C VAL A 343 2.70 4.84 -14.79
N ALA A 344 2.22 4.53 -15.99
CA ALA A 344 3.08 4.16 -17.12
C ALA A 344 2.46 4.58 -18.46
N LEU A 345 3.30 4.90 -19.42
CA LEU A 345 2.91 5.40 -20.74
C LEU A 345 3.67 4.69 -21.85
N ALA A 346 2.98 4.40 -22.96
CA ALA A 346 3.62 3.90 -24.18
C ALA A 346 2.86 4.41 -25.42
N PHE A 347 3.59 4.74 -26.48
CA PHE A 347 3.00 5.03 -27.78
C PHE A 347 2.97 3.80 -28.68
N ASP A 348 2.02 3.76 -29.60
CA ASP A 348 2.11 2.89 -30.76
C ASP A 348 3.21 3.40 -31.71
N ALA A 349 3.66 2.55 -32.64
CA ALA A 349 4.74 2.89 -33.55
C ALA A 349 4.43 4.11 -34.47
N ALA A 350 3.16 4.40 -34.71
CA ALA A 350 2.74 5.55 -35.51
C ALA A 350 2.57 6.85 -34.70
N GLY A 351 2.63 6.79 -33.38
CA GLY A 351 2.38 7.92 -32.48
C GLY A 351 0.94 8.43 -32.52
N LYS A 352 0.01 7.60 -32.92
CA LYS A 352 -1.43 7.93 -33.00
C LYS A 352 -2.23 7.40 -31.82
N ILE A 353 -1.74 6.38 -31.17
CA ILE A 353 -2.35 5.78 -29.98
C ILE A 353 -1.37 5.94 -28.82
N LEU A 354 -1.90 6.45 -27.71
CA LEU A 354 -1.20 6.49 -26.44
C LEU A 354 -1.87 5.49 -25.49
N PHE A 355 -1.09 4.61 -24.91
CA PHE A 355 -1.49 3.71 -23.84
C PHE A 355 -1.05 4.28 -22.50
N CYS A 356 -1.93 4.23 -21.51
CA CYS A 356 -1.66 4.68 -20.15
C CYS A 356 -2.10 3.60 -19.15
N ALA A 357 -1.20 3.11 -18.33
CA ALA A 357 -1.54 2.24 -17.22
C ALA A 357 -2.14 3.06 -16.09
N ASN A 358 -3.41 2.82 -15.80
CA ASN A 358 -4.11 3.33 -14.63
C ASN A 358 -3.95 2.32 -13.49
N GLY A 359 -2.93 2.53 -12.64
CA GLY A 359 -2.51 1.55 -11.65
C GLY A 359 -3.65 1.07 -10.76
N SER A 360 -4.34 1.99 -10.14
CA SER A 360 -5.42 1.68 -9.18
C SER A 360 -6.75 1.29 -9.82
N GLN A 361 -6.90 1.51 -11.12
CA GLN A 361 -8.07 1.02 -11.89
C GLN A 361 -7.84 -0.37 -12.50
N ASN A 362 -6.68 -0.98 -12.33
CA ASN A 362 -6.35 -2.28 -12.91
C ASN A 362 -6.65 -2.32 -14.42
N ALA A 363 -6.31 -1.25 -15.13
CA ALA A 363 -6.67 -1.08 -16.54
C ALA A 363 -5.61 -0.29 -17.31
N VAL A 364 -5.57 -0.52 -18.62
CA VAL A 364 -4.82 0.32 -19.57
C VAL A 364 -5.81 1.21 -20.32
N ALA A 365 -5.72 2.51 -20.12
CA ALA A 365 -6.47 3.49 -20.88
C ALA A 365 -5.84 3.67 -22.27
N VAL A 366 -6.68 3.68 -23.31
CA VAL A 366 -6.29 3.81 -24.72
C VAL A 366 -6.77 5.14 -25.25
N PHE A 367 -5.85 6.00 -25.67
CA PHE A 367 -6.19 7.32 -26.19
C PHE A 367 -5.88 7.42 -27.70
N GLN A 368 -6.78 8.04 -28.45
CA GLN A 368 -6.44 8.62 -29.72
C GLN A 368 -5.62 9.88 -29.45
N PHE A 369 -4.33 9.80 -29.72
CA PHE A 369 -3.41 10.90 -29.48
C PHE A 369 -3.45 11.90 -30.63
N ALA A 370 -3.92 13.08 -30.35
CA ALA A 370 -3.95 14.22 -31.24
C ALA A 370 -3.76 15.48 -30.38
N PRO A 371 -2.51 15.98 -30.25
CA PRO A 371 -2.22 17.10 -29.34
C PRO A 371 -3.21 18.26 -29.47
N ARG A 372 -3.76 18.70 -28.36
CA ARG A 372 -4.89 19.63 -28.14
C ARG A 372 -6.29 19.03 -28.32
N GLU A 373 -6.43 17.81 -28.81
CA GLU A 373 -7.70 17.10 -29.01
C GLU A 373 -7.61 15.61 -28.68
N THR A 374 -6.74 15.25 -27.75
CA THR A 374 -6.56 13.86 -27.31
C THR A 374 -7.84 13.32 -26.67
N LYS A 375 -8.26 12.11 -27.08
CA LYS A 375 -9.54 11.51 -26.66
C LYS A 375 -9.34 10.11 -26.14
N LEU A 376 -9.99 9.81 -25.02
CA LEU A 376 -10.11 8.44 -24.52
C LEU A 376 -10.95 7.61 -25.49
N LEU A 377 -10.42 6.47 -25.93
CA LEU A 377 -11.13 5.50 -26.78
C LEU A 377 -11.78 4.39 -25.95
N GLY A 378 -11.15 4.02 -24.82
CA GLY A 378 -11.64 2.99 -23.93
C GLY A 378 -10.57 2.48 -22.97
N LEU A 379 -10.95 1.44 -22.22
CA LEU A 379 -10.15 0.79 -21.19
C LEU A 379 -9.93 -0.69 -21.54
N ILE A 380 -8.75 -1.19 -21.27
CA ILE A 380 -8.39 -2.62 -21.39
C ILE A 380 -8.17 -3.13 -19.96
N PRO A 381 -8.90 -4.15 -19.47
CA PRO A 381 -8.62 -4.74 -18.15
C PRO A 381 -7.20 -5.30 -18.09
N ALA A 382 -6.49 -5.03 -17.01
CA ALA A 382 -5.13 -5.51 -16.73
C ALA A 382 -5.10 -6.33 -15.43
N GLY A 383 -3.93 -6.81 -15.05
CA GLY A 383 -3.71 -7.40 -13.74
C GLY A 383 -3.71 -6.35 -12.63
N TRP A 384 -3.57 -6.79 -11.36
CA TRP A 384 -3.62 -5.89 -10.23
C TRP A 384 -2.40 -4.95 -10.21
N PHE A 385 -2.67 -3.67 -10.22
CA PHE A 385 -1.74 -2.55 -10.28
C PHE A 385 -0.78 -2.62 -11.48
N PRO A 386 -1.25 -2.38 -12.73
CA PRO A 386 -0.39 -2.25 -13.89
C PRO A 386 0.54 -1.04 -13.72
N CYS A 387 1.85 -1.26 -13.74
CA CYS A 387 2.87 -0.26 -13.38
C CYS A 387 3.92 0.00 -14.45
N ALA A 388 3.99 -0.82 -15.51
CA ALA A 388 4.85 -0.57 -16.66
C ALA A 388 4.22 -1.04 -17.96
N LEU A 389 4.52 -0.35 -19.06
CA LEU A 389 4.00 -0.60 -20.40
C LEU A 389 5.11 -0.66 -21.44
N ALA A 390 4.96 -1.56 -22.40
CA ALA A 390 5.72 -1.54 -23.64
C ALA A 390 4.79 -1.93 -24.81
N PHE A 391 4.97 -1.29 -25.97
CA PHE A 391 4.26 -1.67 -27.19
C PHE A 391 5.21 -2.41 -28.13
N GLU A 392 4.95 -3.68 -28.37
CA GLU A 392 5.68 -4.49 -29.34
C GLU A 392 5.04 -4.32 -30.74
N ALA A 393 5.79 -3.66 -31.62
CA ALA A 393 5.25 -3.17 -32.89
C ALA A 393 5.07 -4.27 -33.97
N HIS A 394 5.86 -5.36 -33.97
CA HIS A 394 5.82 -6.41 -34.98
C HIS A 394 4.55 -7.28 -34.84
N THR A 395 4.25 -7.73 -33.64
CA THR A 395 3.04 -8.51 -33.34
C THR A 395 1.87 -7.64 -32.88
N LYS A 396 2.09 -6.33 -32.75
CA LYS A 396 1.11 -5.34 -32.24
C LYS A 396 0.54 -5.73 -30.89
N LYS A 397 1.42 -6.05 -29.95
CA LYS A 397 1.03 -6.40 -28.58
C LYS A 397 1.37 -5.28 -27.62
N ILE A 398 0.46 -5.09 -26.67
CA ILE A 398 0.67 -4.28 -25.47
C ILE A 398 1.19 -5.23 -24.41
N CYS A 399 2.41 -4.99 -23.93
CA CYS A 399 3.00 -5.72 -22.80
C CYS A 399 2.80 -4.88 -21.53
N VAL A 400 2.23 -5.47 -20.50
CA VAL A 400 1.90 -4.79 -19.24
C VAL A 400 2.55 -5.55 -18.10
N ALA A 401 3.31 -4.86 -17.23
CA ALA A 401 3.74 -5.39 -15.97
C ALA A 401 2.72 -5.03 -14.89
N ASN A 402 2.24 -6.03 -14.16
CA ASN A 402 1.29 -5.88 -13.08
C ASN A 402 1.98 -6.22 -11.76
N LEU A 403 2.16 -5.24 -10.88
CA LEU A 403 2.95 -5.36 -9.67
C LEU A 403 2.45 -6.47 -8.72
N LYS A 404 1.13 -6.52 -8.53
CA LYS A 404 0.45 -7.49 -7.67
C LYS A 404 -0.24 -8.63 -8.48
N GLY A 405 -0.17 -8.60 -9.79
CA GLY A 405 -0.59 -9.65 -10.72
C GLY A 405 -2.03 -10.13 -10.54
N LEU A 406 -2.19 -11.36 -10.05
CA LEU A 406 -3.45 -11.96 -9.64
C LEU A 406 -3.46 -12.28 -8.13
N GLY A 407 -2.76 -11.47 -7.33
CA GLY A 407 -2.72 -11.58 -5.87
C GLY A 407 -1.84 -12.72 -5.37
N ALA A 408 -2.09 -13.13 -4.13
CA ALA A 408 -1.34 -14.20 -3.49
C ALA A 408 -1.56 -15.53 -4.20
N GLN A 409 -0.47 -16.28 -4.36
CA GLN A 409 -0.48 -17.63 -4.94
C GLN A 409 0.10 -18.64 -3.95
N THR A 410 -0.45 -19.84 -4.01
CA THR A 410 0.13 -21.01 -3.38
C THR A 410 0.27 -22.11 -4.41
N GLU A 411 1.15 -23.09 -4.16
CA GLU A 411 1.26 -24.25 -5.02
C GLU A 411 -0.09 -24.97 -5.13
N LYS A 412 -0.51 -25.27 -6.37
CA LYS A 412 -1.79 -25.93 -6.65
C LYS A 412 -2.03 -27.20 -5.84
N ALA A 413 -0.97 -27.99 -5.57
CA ALA A 413 -1.05 -29.20 -4.76
C ALA A 413 -1.38 -28.92 -3.27
N LYS A 414 -1.19 -27.68 -2.79
CA LYS A 414 -1.50 -27.27 -1.42
C LYS A 414 -2.87 -26.59 -1.31
N LEU A 415 -3.43 -26.08 -2.41
CA LEU A 415 -4.73 -25.43 -2.44
C LEU A 415 -5.89 -26.38 -2.12
N ASP A 416 -5.72 -27.68 -2.38
CA ASP A 416 -6.74 -28.70 -2.15
C ASP A 416 -6.61 -29.35 -0.76
N ALA A 417 -5.67 -28.88 0.09
CA ALA A 417 -5.47 -29.40 1.43
C ALA A 417 -6.41 -28.69 2.43
N PRO A 418 -7.07 -29.43 3.34
CA PRO A 418 -7.87 -28.81 4.40
C PRO A 418 -7.03 -27.85 5.26
N GLY A 419 -7.58 -26.69 5.61
CA GLY A 419 -6.89 -25.68 6.42
C GLY A 419 -5.82 -24.88 5.66
N PHE A 420 -5.92 -24.85 4.35
CA PHE A 420 -4.97 -24.15 3.51
C PHE A 420 -5.33 -22.67 3.40
N GLY A 421 -4.38 -21.77 3.73
CA GLY A 421 -4.59 -20.32 3.69
C GLY A 421 -3.43 -19.59 3.01
N PHE A 422 -3.48 -18.26 3.05
CA PHE A 422 -2.55 -17.37 2.36
C PHE A 422 -1.94 -16.36 3.32
N ASN A 423 -0.71 -15.94 3.05
CA ASN A 423 -0.09 -14.81 3.71
C ASN A 423 0.41 -13.77 2.70
N THR A 424 0.87 -12.64 3.19
CA THR A 424 1.25 -11.48 2.39
C THR A 424 2.49 -11.72 1.51
N HIS A 425 3.38 -12.63 1.87
CA HIS A 425 4.58 -12.97 1.07
C HIS A 425 4.26 -13.77 -0.20
N GLN A 426 3.07 -14.32 -0.31
CA GLN A 426 2.69 -15.15 -1.46
C GLN A 426 2.21 -14.35 -2.67
N HIS A 427 2.29 -13.02 -2.64
CA HIS A 427 1.93 -12.18 -3.78
C HIS A 427 2.91 -12.39 -4.94
N ALA A 428 2.35 -12.65 -6.11
CA ALA A 428 3.09 -12.79 -7.35
C ALA A 428 2.60 -11.76 -8.36
N GLY A 429 3.53 -11.00 -8.92
CA GLY A 429 3.24 -10.14 -10.06
C GLY A 429 3.00 -10.93 -11.34
N SER A 430 2.64 -10.24 -12.41
CA SER A 430 2.45 -10.88 -13.72
C SER A 430 2.80 -9.95 -14.87
N LEU A 431 3.01 -10.57 -16.05
CA LEU A 431 3.05 -9.87 -17.33
C LEU A 431 1.80 -10.23 -18.13
N SER A 432 1.11 -9.21 -18.66
CA SER A 432 0.02 -9.39 -19.63
C SER A 432 0.50 -9.10 -21.05
N PHE A 433 0.15 -9.99 -22.00
CA PHE A 433 0.43 -9.84 -23.41
C PHE A 433 -0.88 -9.69 -24.17
N ILE A 434 -1.24 -8.47 -24.55
CA ILE A 434 -2.56 -8.11 -25.06
C ILE A 434 -2.42 -7.72 -26.54
N ALA A 435 -3.08 -8.43 -27.43
CA ALA A 435 -3.16 -8.01 -28.83
C ALA A 435 -3.88 -6.66 -28.91
N LEU A 436 -3.43 -5.76 -29.81
CA LEU A 436 -4.08 -4.47 -30.00
C LEU A 436 -5.55 -4.69 -30.41
N PRO A 437 -6.53 -4.29 -29.60
CA PRO A 437 -7.93 -4.61 -29.84
C PRO A 437 -8.49 -3.78 -31.00
N SER A 438 -9.42 -4.36 -31.75
CA SER A 438 -10.30 -3.62 -32.64
C SER A 438 -11.23 -2.68 -31.85
N LYS A 439 -11.88 -1.74 -32.52
CA LYS A 439 -12.84 -0.83 -31.87
C LYS A 439 -13.99 -1.57 -31.17
N GLY A 440 -14.44 -2.69 -31.73
CA GLY A 440 -15.51 -3.52 -31.14
C GLY A 440 -15.03 -4.22 -29.87
N GLU A 441 -13.87 -4.84 -29.90
CA GLU A 441 -13.25 -5.50 -28.74
C GLU A 441 -12.94 -4.50 -27.64
N LEU A 442 -12.37 -3.31 -27.97
CA LEU A 442 -12.10 -2.27 -26.98
C LEU A 442 -13.38 -1.79 -26.27
N LYS A 443 -14.51 -1.68 -26.99
CA LYS A 443 -15.81 -1.37 -26.36
C LYS A 443 -16.22 -2.42 -25.34
N THR A 444 -16.07 -3.70 -25.68
CA THR A 444 -16.38 -4.81 -24.75
C THR A 444 -15.42 -4.81 -23.55
N MET A 445 -14.11 -4.65 -23.79
CA MET A 445 -13.12 -4.54 -22.73
C MET A 445 -13.38 -3.36 -21.80
N THR A 446 -13.80 -2.21 -22.36
CA THR A 446 -14.18 -1.04 -21.56
C THR A 446 -15.36 -1.35 -20.64
N ALA A 447 -16.39 -2.01 -21.16
CA ALA A 447 -17.53 -2.42 -20.35
C ALA A 447 -17.11 -3.36 -19.20
N THR A 448 -16.22 -4.31 -19.48
CA THR A 448 -15.64 -5.19 -18.46
C THR A 448 -14.85 -4.41 -17.42
N ALA A 449 -13.94 -3.52 -17.84
CA ALA A 449 -13.14 -2.72 -16.91
C ALA A 449 -14.02 -1.85 -16.00
N LEU A 450 -15.05 -1.22 -16.53
CA LEU A 450 -15.99 -0.41 -15.74
C LEU A 450 -16.82 -1.26 -14.78
N ALA A 451 -17.24 -2.47 -15.18
CA ALA A 451 -17.92 -3.41 -14.30
C ALA A 451 -16.99 -3.88 -13.16
N ASN A 452 -15.75 -4.19 -13.46
CA ASN A 452 -14.72 -4.56 -12.49
C ASN A 452 -14.49 -3.50 -11.42
N LEU A 453 -14.61 -2.23 -11.79
CA LEU A 453 -14.48 -1.06 -10.90
C LEU A 453 -15.78 -0.72 -10.16
N ARG A 454 -16.86 -1.46 -10.37
CA ARG A 454 -18.20 -1.11 -9.85
C ARG A 454 -18.61 0.33 -10.24
N TYR A 455 -18.24 0.77 -11.44
CA TYR A 455 -18.36 2.15 -11.91
C TYR A 455 -19.75 2.77 -11.75
N PRO A 456 -20.89 2.06 -11.91
CA PRO A 456 -22.21 2.64 -11.64
C PRO A 456 -22.35 3.20 -10.22
N LEU A 457 -21.71 2.60 -9.21
CA LEU A 457 -21.76 3.07 -7.82
C LEU A 457 -21.07 4.43 -7.65
N LEU A 458 -20.02 4.70 -8.44
CA LEU A 458 -19.34 5.99 -8.43
C LEU A 458 -20.29 7.14 -8.80
N ALA A 459 -21.19 6.91 -9.75
CA ALA A 459 -22.21 7.88 -10.10
C ALA A 459 -23.27 8.03 -9.00
N GLN A 460 -23.69 6.91 -8.39
CA GLN A 460 -24.67 6.91 -7.29
C GLN A 460 -24.14 7.62 -6.05
N ALA A 461 -22.87 7.41 -5.70
CA ALA A 461 -22.24 8.02 -4.53
C ALA A 461 -22.24 9.57 -4.56
N LYS A 462 -22.37 10.16 -5.76
CA LYS A 462 -22.43 11.62 -5.97
C LYS A 462 -23.87 12.17 -6.05
N LEU A 463 -24.89 11.34 -5.87
CA LEU A 463 -26.28 11.80 -5.88
C LEU A 463 -26.55 12.67 -4.65
N PRO A 464 -27.30 13.78 -4.83
CA PRO A 464 -27.65 14.63 -3.71
C PRO A 464 -28.60 13.92 -2.74
N PRO A 465 -28.62 14.34 -1.46
CA PRO A 465 -29.55 13.79 -0.48
C PRO A 465 -31.00 14.01 -0.91
N ARG A 466 -31.85 13.05 -0.60
CA ARG A 466 -33.29 13.16 -0.84
C ARG A 466 -33.94 13.96 0.31
N PRO A 467 -34.95 14.81 0.01
CA PRO A 467 -35.67 15.52 1.06
C PRO A 467 -36.51 14.57 1.94
N ASP A 468 -36.78 14.99 3.14
CA ASP A 468 -37.76 14.39 4.07
C ASP A 468 -37.50 12.90 4.43
N ARG A 469 -36.21 12.49 4.42
CA ARG A 469 -35.82 11.15 4.88
C ARG A 469 -35.78 11.12 6.39
N ALA A 470 -36.36 10.07 6.99
CA ALA A 470 -36.21 9.81 8.42
C ALA A 470 -34.76 9.38 8.73
N PRO A 471 -34.22 9.72 9.91
CA PRO A 471 -32.92 9.23 10.34
C PRO A 471 -32.87 7.70 10.37
N VAL A 472 -31.78 7.13 9.81
CA VAL A 472 -31.49 5.68 9.83
C VAL A 472 -30.04 5.48 10.28
N PRO A 473 -29.65 4.28 10.71
CA PRO A 473 -28.25 4.03 11.12
C PRO A 473 -27.25 4.38 10.03
N VAL A 474 -27.42 3.86 8.82
CA VAL A 474 -26.60 4.17 7.66
C VAL A 474 -27.50 4.72 6.54
N PRO A 475 -27.42 6.02 6.24
CA PRO A 475 -28.14 6.60 5.11
C PRO A 475 -27.65 6.07 3.75
N GLU A 476 -28.52 6.05 2.75
CA GLU A 476 -28.16 5.61 1.39
C GLU A 476 -27.31 6.65 0.64
N ARG A 477 -27.47 7.95 0.98
CA ARG A 477 -26.76 9.04 0.33
C ARG A 477 -26.12 9.97 1.34
N ALA A 478 -24.96 10.50 1.01
CA ALA A 478 -24.30 11.52 1.82
C ALA A 478 -25.22 12.71 2.06
N GLY A 479 -25.28 13.19 3.31
CA GLY A 479 -26.14 14.29 3.73
C GLY A 479 -27.58 13.92 4.06
N GLU A 480 -28.04 12.68 3.85
CA GLU A 480 -29.27 12.18 4.46
C GLU A 480 -29.08 11.97 5.95
N PRO A 481 -30.13 12.10 6.79
CA PRO A 481 -29.96 12.09 8.24
C PRO A 481 -29.60 10.68 8.77
N SER A 482 -28.60 10.63 9.62
CA SER A 482 -28.26 9.44 10.43
C SER A 482 -28.80 9.58 11.86
N VAL A 483 -29.03 8.45 12.55
CA VAL A 483 -29.27 8.40 14.00
C VAL A 483 -27.99 8.68 14.78
N PHE A 484 -26.82 8.51 14.17
CA PHE A 484 -25.53 8.73 14.79
C PHE A 484 -25.04 10.17 14.62
N LYS A 485 -24.47 10.71 15.68
CA LYS A 485 -23.79 12.00 15.70
C LYS A 485 -22.29 11.84 15.89
N HIS A 486 -21.89 10.74 16.51
CA HIS A 486 -20.53 10.46 16.91
C HIS A 486 -20.09 9.12 16.36
N VAL A 487 -18.91 9.09 15.78
CA VAL A 487 -18.21 7.87 15.36
C VAL A 487 -16.88 7.81 16.09
N ILE A 488 -16.60 6.67 16.72
CA ILE A 488 -15.30 6.34 17.28
C ILE A 488 -14.69 5.26 16.39
N TYR A 489 -13.58 5.57 15.77
CA TYR A 489 -12.87 4.70 14.84
C TYR A 489 -11.55 4.26 15.45
N ILE A 490 -11.42 2.96 15.73
CA ILE A 490 -10.28 2.36 16.42
C ILE A 490 -9.47 1.53 15.42
N LEU A 491 -8.21 1.89 15.24
CA LEU A 491 -7.21 1.10 14.51
C LEU A 491 -6.43 0.24 15.51
N LYS A 492 -6.25 -1.03 15.16
CA LYS A 492 -5.51 -2.04 15.90
C LYS A 492 -4.37 -2.56 15.03
N GLU A 493 -3.46 -3.37 15.59
CA GLU A 493 -2.24 -3.78 14.92
C GLU A 493 -2.13 -5.29 14.66
N ASN A 494 -2.17 -5.62 13.39
CA ASN A 494 -1.57 -6.76 12.72
C ASN A 494 -2.12 -8.14 13.13
N ARG A 495 -3.45 -8.29 13.24
CA ARG A 495 -4.03 -9.62 13.49
C ARG A 495 -4.99 -10.05 12.40
N THR A 496 -4.87 -11.33 12.02
CA THR A 496 -5.86 -11.97 11.14
C THR A 496 -7.07 -12.41 11.95
N TYR A 497 -8.17 -12.69 11.24
CA TYR A 497 -9.38 -13.24 11.85
C TYR A 497 -9.09 -14.55 12.58
N ASP A 498 -8.39 -15.51 11.96
CA ASP A 498 -8.12 -16.80 12.58
C ASP A 498 -7.22 -16.71 13.80
N GLN A 499 -6.29 -15.75 13.85
CA GLN A 499 -5.43 -15.58 15.02
C GLN A 499 -6.20 -15.22 16.28
N ILE A 500 -7.30 -14.48 16.16
CA ILE A 500 -8.09 -13.96 17.27
C ILE A 500 -9.42 -14.71 17.43
N LEU A 501 -10.21 -14.82 16.36
CA LEU A 501 -11.58 -15.34 16.37
C LEU A 501 -11.72 -16.71 15.70
N GLY A 502 -10.61 -17.37 15.40
CA GLY A 502 -10.62 -18.70 14.77
C GLY A 502 -11.36 -19.77 15.58
N ASP A 503 -11.45 -19.63 16.88
CA ASP A 503 -12.16 -20.53 17.80
C ASP A 503 -13.66 -20.19 17.98
N VAL A 504 -14.17 -19.13 17.34
CA VAL A 504 -15.59 -18.77 17.35
C VAL A 504 -16.37 -19.68 16.40
N THR A 505 -17.05 -20.65 16.95
CA THR A 505 -17.68 -21.75 16.19
C THR A 505 -18.88 -21.36 15.31
N THR A 506 -19.44 -20.17 15.48
CA THR A 506 -20.55 -19.64 14.68
C THR A 506 -20.12 -18.95 13.40
N GLY A 507 -18.86 -18.54 13.32
CA GLY A 507 -18.26 -17.90 12.15
C GLY A 507 -17.42 -18.88 11.32
N ASN A 508 -16.82 -18.34 10.25
CA ASN A 508 -15.91 -19.07 9.37
C ASN A 508 -14.47 -19.00 9.91
N GLY A 509 -14.20 -19.57 11.10
CA GLY A 509 -12.89 -19.61 11.75
C GLY A 509 -12.23 -20.98 11.70
N ASP A 510 -10.89 -21.02 11.75
CA ASP A 510 -10.11 -22.23 11.95
C ASP A 510 -9.48 -22.23 13.35
N PRO A 511 -10.00 -23.03 14.31
CA PRO A 511 -9.49 -23.06 15.68
C PRO A 511 -8.05 -23.59 15.77
N THR A 512 -7.54 -24.28 14.77
CA THR A 512 -6.16 -24.78 14.75
C THR A 512 -5.16 -23.66 14.49
N LEU A 513 -5.61 -22.53 13.97
CA LEU A 513 -4.84 -21.32 13.68
C LEU A 513 -5.00 -20.25 14.76
N CYS A 514 -5.95 -20.44 15.69
CA CYS A 514 -6.30 -19.46 16.71
C CYS A 514 -5.28 -19.51 17.87
N ASN A 515 -4.32 -18.60 17.84
CA ASN A 515 -3.29 -18.54 18.86
C ASN A 515 -3.59 -17.55 20.02
N PHE A 516 -4.55 -16.64 19.82
CA PHE A 516 -5.00 -15.66 20.79
C PHE A 516 -6.52 -15.76 21.06
N GLY A 517 -7.03 -16.98 21.17
CA GLY A 517 -8.44 -17.26 21.36
C GLY A 517 -9.03 -16.69 22.66
N GLU A 518 -10.27 -17.10 22.99
CA GLU A 518 -11.09 -16.51 24.06
C GLU A 518 -10.38 -16.34 25.41
N ARG A 519 -9.44 -17.23 25.74
CA ARG A 519 -8.65 -17.09 26.99
C ARG A 519 -7.81 -15.81 26.99
N VAL A 520 -7.32 -15.37 25.85
CA VAL A 520 -6.47 -14.18 25.70
C VAL A 520 -7.33 -12.95 25.37
N THR A 521 -8.39 -13.13 24.58
CA THR A 521 -9.24 -12.06 24.07
C THR A 521 -10.71 -12.20 24.49
N PRO A 522 -11.01 -12.28 25.81
CA PRO A 522 -12.38 -12.50 26.28
C PRO A 522 -13.34 -11.36 25.93
N ASN A 523 -12.87 -10.12 25.81
CA ASN A 523 -13.71 -8.98 25.45
C ASN A 523 -14.07 -9.00 23.97
N GLN A 524 -13.13 -9.24 23.09
CA GLN A 524 -13.39 -9.36 21.64
C GLN A 524 -14.37 -10.50 21.37
N HIS A 525 -14.20 -11.65 22.03
CA HIS A 525 -15.15 -12.77 21.95
C HIS A 525 -16.55 -12.43 22.46
N LYS A 526 -16.63 -11.71 23.60
CA LYS A 526 -17.90 -11.24 24.12
C LYS A 526 -18.58 -10.24 23.17
N LEU A 527 -17.82 -9.31 22.60
CA LEU A 527 -18.32 -8.31 21.66
C LEU A 527 -18.95 -8.97 20.42
N VAL A 528 -18.29 -9.95 19.81
CA VAL A 528 -18.85 -10.62 18.63
C VAL A 528 -20.03 -11.53 18.94
N ARG A 529 -20.18 -11.97 20.18
CA ARG A 529 -21.37 -12.69 20.64
C ARG A 529 -22.54 -11.78 20.96
N GLU A 530 -22.29 -10.62 21.56
CA GLU A 530 -23.35 -9.69 21.93
C GLU A 530 -23.78 -8.80 20.76
N PHE A 531 -22.89 -8.45 19.88
CA PHE A 531 -23.12 -7.66 18.68
C PHE A 531 -23.02 -8.55 17.42
N ALA A 532 -22.55 -8.00 16.33
CA ALA A 532 -22.38 -8.72 15.08
C ALA A 532 -20.97 -9.33 14.97
N LEU A 533 -20.89 -10.60 14.61
CA LEU A 533 -19.66 -11.24 14.15
C LEU A 533 -19.49 -10.98 12.66
N LEU A 534 -18.41 -10.32 12.28
CA LEU A 534 -18.03 -10.07 10.90
C LEU A 534 -16.98 -11.10 10.49
N ASP A 535 -17.36 -12.16 9.80
CA ASP A 535 -16.46 -13.27 9.47
C ASP A 535 -15.90 -13.23 8.03
N ASN A 536 -16.20 -12.15 7.30
CA ASN A 536 -15.77 -11.94 5.91
C ASN A 536 -15.30 -10.49 5.70
N THR A 537 -14.40 -10.02 6.59
CA THR A 537 -13.87 -8.66 6.57
C THR A 537 -12.36 -8.66 6.34
N TYR A 538 -11.86 -7.66 5.63
CA TYR A 538 -10.51 -7.62 5.10
C TYR A 538 -9.83 -6.26 5.34
N CYS A 539 -8.54 -6.28 5.63
CA CYS A 539 -7.70 -5.10 5.43
C CYS A 539 -7.55 -4.85 3.93
N SER A 540 -7.46 -3.59 3.54
CA SER A 540 -7.19 -3.19 2.15
C SER A 540 -5.69 -3.13 1.86
N GLY A 541 -4.89 -2.84 2.89
CA GLY A 541 -3.44 -2.94 2.92
C GLY A 541 -2.93 -4.30 3.38
N LEU A 542 -1.63 -4.51 3.28
CA LEU A 542 -0.93 -5.74 3.64
C LEU A 542 0.09 -5.55 4.75
N LEU A 543 0.63 -4.35 4.87
CA LEU A 543 1.64 -3.91 5.81
C LEU A 543 1.26 -2.50 6.28
N SER A 544 1.75 -2.05 7.43
CA SER A 544 1.30 -0.78 8.03
C SER A 544 1.51 0.43 7.11
N ALA A 545 2.55 0.44 6.25
CA ALA A 545 2.75 1.55 5.31
C ALA A 545 1.59 1.75 4.33
N ASP A 546 0.98 0.69 3.83
CA ASP A 546 -0.22 0.80 3.01
C ASP A 546 -1.51 0.68 3.83
N GLY A 547 -1.50 -0.05 4.95
CA GLY A 547 -2.63 -0.26 5.84
C GLY A 547 -3.23 1.03 6.40
N HIS A 548 -2.43 1.86 7.08
CA HIS A 548 -2.88 3.16 7.60
C HIS A 548 -3.36 4.11 6.48
N ASN A 549 -2.69 4.12 5.32
CA ASN A 549 -3.16 4.92 4.18
C ASN A 549 -4.52 4.44 3.68
N TRP A 550 -4.76 3.13 3.58
CA TRP A 550 -6.06 2.58 3.23
C TRP A 550 -7.12 2.85 4.30
N ALA A 551 -6.77 2.69 5.57
CA ALA A 551 -7.68 2.86 6.70
C ALA A 551 -8.16 4.31 6.86
N ASP A 552 -7.32 5.30 6.52
CA ASP A 552 -7.63 6.71 6.77
C ASP A 552 -7.94 7.53 5.52
N SER A 553 -7.49 7.09 4.33
CA SER A 553 -7.76 7.80 3.07
C SER A 553 -8.49 6.96 2.02
N ALA A 554 -8.83 5.72 2.33
CA ALA A 554 -9.45 4.77 1.39
C ALA A 554 -8.66 4.56 0.10
N ILE A 555 -7.37 4.87 0.07
CA ILE A 555 -6.49 4.69 -1.09
C ILE A 555 -5.01 4.70 -0.68
N ALA A 556 -4.24 3.77 -1.21
CA ALA A 556 -2.79 3.91 -1.28
C ALA A 556 -2.40 4.63 -2.57
N THR A 557 -1.50 5.62 -2.47
CA THR A 557 -1.02 6.36 -3.64
C THR A 557 -0.10 5.51 -4.52
N ASP A 558 0.15 5.95 -5.75
CA ASP A 558 1.12 5.31 -6.64
C ASP A 558 2.52 5.21 -6.01
N TYR A 559 2.87 6.16 -5.17
CA TYR A 559 4.11 6.17 -4.40
C TYR A 559 4.15 5.00 -3.40
N VAL A 560 3.08 4.81 -2.63
CA VAL A 560 2.95 3.72 -1.66
C VAL A 560 2.87 2.36 -2.38
N GLU A 561 2.05 2.26 -3.41
CA GLU A 561 1.87 1.03 -4.19
C GLU A 561 3.15 0.57 -4.89
N ARG A 562 3.90 1.49 -5.51
CA ARG A 562 5.21 1.18 -6.12
C ARG A 562 6.27 0.81 -5.07
N GLY A 563 6.12 1.30 -3.85
CA GLY A 563 6.97 0.93 -2.72
C GLY A 563 6.69 -0.46 -2.17
N PHE A 564 5.53 -1.02 -2.46
CA PHE A 564 4.96 -2.21 -1.82
C PHE A 564 5.98 -3.31 -1.52
N ALA A 565 6.03 -3.67 -0.23
CA ALA A 565 6.94 -4.66 0.37
C ALA A 565 8.45 -4.37 0.21
N GLY A 566 8.82 -3.12 -0.06
CA GLY A 566 10.22 -2.72 -0.13
C GLY A 566 10.48 -1.29 0.33
N TRP A 567 9.55 -0.38 0.12
CA TRP A 567 9.54 1.05 0.51
C TRP A 567 10.92 1.69 0.60
N ALA A 568 11.63 1.64 -0.50
CA ALA A 568 13.05 2.01 -0.55
C ALA A 568 13.35 3.46 -0.12
N ARG A 569 12.39 4.39 -0.29
CA ARG A 569 12.56 5.80 0.08
C ARG A 569 12.16 6.09 1.51
N SER A 570 10.97 5.70 1.93
CA SER A 570 10.40 5.93 3.26
C SER A 570 9.38 4.86 3.58
N TYR A 571 9.01 4.75 4.85
CA TYR A 571 7.93 3.88 5.33
C TYR A 571 6.80 4.73 5.90
N PRO A 572 5.81 5.16 5.09
CA PRO A 572 4.90 6.25 5.44
C PRO A 572 3.62 5.74 6.14
N CYS A 573 3.74 5.27 7.38
CA CYS A 573 2.60 4.83 8.18
C CYS A 573 2.28 5.73 9.38
N GLY A 574 3.03 6.81 9.62
CA GLY A 574 2.90 7.62 10.82
C GLY A 574 3.56 6.98 12.06
N GLY A 575 3.64 7.72 13.17
CA GLY A 575 4.17 7.21 14.45
C GLY A 575 5.68 7.01 14.55
N PHE A 576 6.44 7.22 13.49
CA PHE A 576 7.85 6.86 13.38
C PHE A 576 8.79 8.03 13.08
N GLY A 577 8.35 9.25 13.38
CA GLY A 577 9.12 10.47 13.18
C GLY A 577 9.52 10.66 11.71
N GLU A 578 10.75 11.11 11.45
CA GLU A 578 11.24 11.44 10.11
C GLU A 578 11.15 10.29 9.08
N ASN A 579 11.11 9.03 9.50
CA ASN A 579 10.97 7.89 8.60
C ASN A 579 9.53 7.66 8.16
N GLY A 580 8.56 7.90 9.04
CA GLY A 580 7.14 7.74 8.77
C GLY A 580 6.49 8.98 8.16
N ARG A 581 7.17 10.12 8.17
CA ARG A 581 6.65 11.39 7.66
C ARG A 581 7.01 11.58 6.19
N ASP A 582 6.06 11.37 5.30
CA ASP A 582 6.30 11.56 3.87
C ASP A 582 5.06 12.10 3.14
N ALA A 583 5.03 13.41 2.93
CA ALA A 583 3.94 14.08 2.20
C ALA A 583 3.74 13.57 0.76
N LEU A 584 4.73 12.88 0.18
CA LEU A 584 4.60 12.23 -1.13
C LEU A 584 3.74 10.96 -1.06
N ALA A 585 3.59 10.36 0.11
CA ALA A 585 2.77 9.17 0.28
C ALA A 585 1.29 9.51 0.49
N TYR A 586 0.98 10.71 0.98
CA TYR A 586 -0.37 11.10 1.37
C TYR A 586 -1.29 11.32 0.17
N SER A 587 -2.52 10.82 0.29
CA SER A 587 -3.50 10.92 -0.78
C SER A 587 -3.85 12.39 -1.11
N PRO A 588 -3.78 12.81 -2.37
CA PRO A 588 -4.25 14.14 -2.79
C PRO A 588 -5.74 14.37 -2.51
N ALA A 589 -6.53 13.32 -2.35
CA ALA A 589 -7.92 13.41 -1.92
C ALA A 589 -8.08 13.77 -0.42
N GLY A 590 -6.99 13.67 0.36
CA GLY A 590 -7.00 13.87 1.80
C GLY A 590 -7.30 12.62 2.60
N PHE A 591 -7.39 12.78 3.89
CA PHE A 591 -7.74 11.76 4.88
C PHE A 591 -9.17 11.97 5.39
N ILE A 592 -9.72 11.00 6.11
CA ILE A 592 -11.08 11.08 6.66
C ILE A 592 -11.25 12.28 7.60
N TRP A 593 -10.21 12.67 8.34
CA TRP A 593 -10.25 13.89 9.18
C TRP A 593 -10.27 15.17 8.35
N ASP A 594 -9.56 15.23 7.21
CA ASP A 594 -9.62 16.39 6.30
C ASP A 594 -11.02 16.52 5.73
N ASN A 595 -11.64 15.41 5.31
CA ASN A 595 -13.01 15.35 4.83
C ASN A 595 -14.01 15.83 5.90
N ALA A 596 -13.88 15.31 7.13
CA ALA A 596 -14.71 15.69 8.25
C ALA A 596 -14.60 17.19 8.58
N LEU A 597 -13.39 17.72 8.70
CA LEU A 597 -13.11 19.12 8.98
C LEU A 597 -13.62 20.04 7.88
N ALA A 598 -13.44 19.68 6.60
CA ALA A 598 -13.93 20.45 5.45
C ALA A 598 -15.45 20.55 5.42
N HIS A 599 -16.16 19.59 6.06
CA HIS A 599 -17.62 19.58 6.15
C HIS A 599 -18.15 20.00 7.55
N GLY A 600 -17.31 20.71 8.33
CA GLY A 600 -17.70 21.32 9.60
C GLY A 600 -17.93 20.31 10.74
N LYS A 601 -17.38 19.10 10.63
CA LYS A 601 -17.39 18.12 11.72
C LYS A 601 -16.24 18.34 12.67
N THR A 602 -16.44 18.07 13.93
CA THR A 602 -15.39 18.08 14.96
C THR A 602 -14.61 16.77 14.93
N VAL A 603 -13.30 16.85 15.10
CA VAL A 603 -12.39 15.70 15.09
C VAL A 603 -11.55 15.70 16.36
N HIS A 604 -11.22 14.54 16.90
CA HIS A 604 -10.16 14.35 17.87
C HIS A 604 -9.41 13.04 17.59
N ASP A 605 -8.10 13.11 17.64
CA ASP A 605 -7.20 12.00 17.33
C ASP A 605 -6.37 11.58 18.55
N PHE A 606 -6.38 10.27 18.81
CA PHE A 606 -5.68 9.61 19.90
C PHE A 606 -4.61 8.67 19.33
N GLY A 607 -3.62 9.25 18.64
CA GLY A 607 -2.40 8.55 18.29
C GLY A 607 -2.16 8.24 16.82
N GLU A 608 -3.17 8.37 15.96
CA GLU A 608 -3.02 8.10 14.54
C GLU A 608 -2.18 9.21 13.87
N PHE A 609 -1.25 8.86 12.99
CA PHE A 609 -0.28 9.81 12.40
C PHE A 609 0.35 10.80 13.40
N THR A 610 0.72 10.29 14.58
CA THR A 610 1.44 11.06 15.59
C THR A 610 2.68 10.31 16.05
N THR A 611 3.73 11.04 16.40
CA THR A 611 4.94 10.52 17.02
C THR A 611 4.95 10.90 18.49
N SER A 612 5.24 9.94 19.38
CA SER A 612 5.23 10.19 20.82
C SER A 612 6.58 9.92 21.48
N GLU A 613 6.78 10.57 22.63
CA GLU A 613 7.93 10.37 23.50
C GLU A 613 7.48 10.24 24.95
N LYS A 614 8.26 9.50 25.75
CA LYS A 614 8.06 9.37 27.20
C LYS A 614 9.30 9.80 27.96
N HIS A 615 9.08 10.54 29.05
CA HIS A 615 10.19 11.03 29.86
C HIS A 615 9.80 11.11 31.34
N TRP A 616 10.81 11.02 32.23
CA TRP A 616 10.58 11.22 33.64
C TRP A 616 10.25 12.70 33.91
N LYS A 617 9.16 12.96 34.66
CA LYS A 617 8.82 14.33 35.10
C LYS A 617 9.91 14.92 35.99
N ASN A 618 10.60 14.09 36.78
CA ASN A 618 11.79 14.50 37.49
C ASN A 618 13.03 14.40 36.58
N PRO A 619 13.64 15.51 36.13
CA PRO A 619 14.76 15.52 35.19
C PRO A 619 16.06 14.97 35.76
N THR A 620 16.12 14.69 37.07
CA THR A 620 17.30 14.09 37.72
C THR A 620 17.31 12.56 37.55
N VAL A 621 16.18 11.93 37.27
CA VAL A 621 16.07 10.51 37.00
C VAL A 621 16.53 10.25 35.55
N LYS A 622 17.55 9.40 35.39
CA LYS A 622 18.16 9.12 34.08
C LYS A 622 18.02 7.64 33.67
N THR A 623 17.29 6.84 34.42
CA THR A 623 17.04 5.45 34.07
C THR A 623 16.19 5.39 32.79
N LYS A 624 16.46 4.39 31.95
CA LYS A 624 15.62 4.13 30.77
C LYS A 624 14.22 3.79 31.24
N ILE A 625 13.21 4.39 30.63
CA ILE A 625 11.81 4.02 30.84
C ILE A 625 11.52 2.79 29.99
N THR A 626 11.15 1.70 30.64
CA THR A 626 10.76 0.42 30.03
C THR A 626 9.31 0.13 30.37
N PHE A 627 8.76 -0.94 29.83
CA PHE A 627 7.42 -1.38 30.20
C PHE A 627 7.24 -1.51 31.74
N ALA A 628 8.23 -2.04 32.42
CA ALA A 628 8.13 -2.25 33.89
C ALA A 628 7.98 -0.93 34.66
N GLU A 629 8.71 0.13 34.24
CA GLU A 629 8.57 1.47 34.83
C GLU A 629 7.22 2.08 34.49
N VAL A 630 6.76 1.97 33.23
CA VAL A 630 5.44 2.50 32.84
C VAL A 630 4.33 1.77 33.56
N TRP A 631 4.41 0.42 33.66
CA TRP A 631 3.42 -0.38 34.38
C TRP A 631 3.35 -0.01 35.86
N LYS A 632 4.52 0.11 36.51
CA LYS A 632 4.60 0.52 37.91
C LYS A 632 3.99 1.90 38.15
N ASP A 633 4.32 2.86 37.27
CA ASP A 633 3.79 4.22 37.35
C ASP A 633 2.26 4.24 37.19
N PHE A 634 1.75 3.51 36.20
CA PHE A 634 0.33 3.41 35.90
C PHE A 634 -0.44 2.66 37.00
N ALA A 635 -0.05 1.42 37.31
CA ALA A 635 -0.73 0.58 38.29
C ALA A 635 -0.59 1.09 39.74
N GLY A 636 0.53 1.75 40.05
CA GLY A 636 0.79 2.37 41.33
C GLY A 636 0.18 3.78 41.50
N GLY A 637 -0.25 4.40 40.40
CA GLY A 637 -0.78 5.75 40.38
C GLY A 637 0.24 6.84 40.74
N GLU A 638 1.55 6.57 40.55
CA GLU A 638 2.65 7.48 40.89
C GLU A 638 2.68 8.73 39.98
N ASN A 639 2.23 8.60 38.73
CA ASN A 639 2.21 9.67 37.71
C ASN A 639 3.56 10.36 37.55
N ALA A 640 4.65 9.59 37.59
CA ALA A 640 6.02 10.05 37.52
C ALA A 640 6.55 10.18 36.08
N ILE A 641 5.88 9.52 35.12
CA ILE A 641 6.23 9.56 33.69
C ILE A 641 5.28 10.53 32.98
N ALA A 642 5.84 11.34 32.12
CA ALA A 642 5.09 12.18 31.19
C ALA A 642 5.16 11.58 29.79
N HIS A 643 4.06 11.65 29.07
CA HIS A 643 3.94 11.30 27.68
C HIS A 643 3.66 12.55 26.87
N THR A 644 4.22 12.66 25.67
CA THR A 644 3.97 13.77 24.77
C THR A 644 3.81 13.24 23.36
N ALA A 645 2.85 13.77 22.63
CA ALA A 645 2.62 13.44 21.21
C ALA A 645 2.71 14.70 20.35
N GLU A 646 3.31 14.56 19.18
CA GLU A 646 3.41 15.55 18.14
C GLU A 646 2.82 14.98 16.83
N PRO A 647 2.09 15.77 16.04
CA PRO A 647 1.51 15.26 14.82
C PRO A 647 2.57 15.02 13.75
N ASP A 648 2.42 13.95 12.98
CA ASP A 648 3.22 13.72 11.79
C ASP A 648 2.69 14.54 10.59
N ILE A 649 1.40 14.85 10.62
CA ILE A 649 0.72 15.74 9.68
C ILE A 649 0.32 17.01 10.42
N GLU A 650 0.91 18.15 10.03
CA GLU A 650 0.81 19.40 10.79
C GLU A 650 -0.64 19.88 10.99
N THR A 651 -1.53 19.57 10.05
CA THR A 651 -2.95 19.95 10.14
C THR A 651 -3.70 19.24 11.26
N LEU A 652 -3.19 18.14 11.76
CA LEU A 652 -3.76 17.43 12.93
C LEU A 652 -3.41 18.12 14.27
N ARG A 653 -2.42 19.01 14.32
CA ARG A 653 -1.94 19.62 15.58
C ARG A 653 -3.04 20.15 16.53
N PRO A 654 -4.09 20.83 16.06
CA PRO A 654 -5.16 21.28 16.94
C PRO A 654 -6.08 20.17 17.45
N PHE A 655 -5.98 18.98 16.91
CA PHE A 655 -6.97 17.91 17.08
C PHE A 655 -6.40 16.66 17.74
N ILE A 656 -5.10 16.58 18.00
CA ILE A 656 -4.48 15.43 18.67
C ILE A 656 -4.58 15.54 20.20
N GLU A 657 -4.62 14.38 20.87
CA GLU A 657 -4.35 14.30 22.30
C GLU A 657 -2.84 14.40 22.54
N THR A 658 -2.39 15.47 23.16
CA THR A 658 -0.95 15.74 23.33
C THR A 658 -0.31 15.01 24.52
N ASP A 659 -1.09 14.61 25.55
CA ASP A 659 -0.64 13.73 26.63
C ASP A 659 -0.96 12.27 26.28
N TRP A 660 -0.34 11.81 25.20
CA TRP A 660 -0.63 10.51 24.59
C TRP A 660 0.65 9.75 24.23
N SER A 661 0.50 8.44 24.09
CA SER A 661 1.54 7.57 23.54
C SER A 661 0.98 6.84 22.32
N SER A 662 1.54 7.13 21.16
CA SER A 662 1.21 6.49 19.88
C SER A 662 1.89 5.13 19.77
N TRP A 663 2.74 4.91 18.76
CA TRP A 663 3.53 3.69 18.66
C TRP A 663 4.58 3.61 19.75
N ASP A 664 4.28 2.90 20.82
CA ASP A 664 5.23 2.52 21.87
C ASP A 664 4.73 1.26 22.60
N LEU A 665 5.28 0.11 22.26
CA LEU A 665 4.91 -1.18 22.84
C LEU A 665 5.38 -1.37 24.29
N ASP A 666 6.12 -0.44 24.86
CA ASP A 666 6.42 -0.36 26.28
C ASP A 666 5.30 0.38 27.08
N VAL A 667 4.31 0.98 26.39
CA VAL A 667 3.14 1.61 27.03
C VAL A 667 1.91 0.72 26.85
N PRO A 668 1.26 0.26 27.94
CA PRO A 668 0.12 -0.65 27.82
C PRO A 668 -1.12 0.05 27.25
N ASP A 669 -1.93 -0.67 26.47
CA ASP A 669 -3.17 -0.15 25.90
C ASP A 669 -4.22 0.17 26.97
N VAL A 670 -4.22 -0.53 28.10
CA VAL A 670 -5.08 -0.15 29.24
C VAL A 670 -4.73 1.23 29.80
N TRP A 671 -3.49 1.71 29.66
CA TRP A 671 -3.12 3.10 29.95
C TRP A 671 -3.79 4.05 28.96
N ARG A 672 -3.76 3.71 27.65
CA ARG A 672 -4.43 4.48 26.60
C ARG A 672 -5.94 4.54 26.83
N ALA A 673 -6.56 3.40 27.16
CA ALA A 673 -7.97 3.33 27.51
C ALA A 673 -8.31 4.21 28.74
N ALA A 674 -7.50 4.16 29.81
CA ALA A 674 -7.72 4.98 30.99
C ALA A 674 -7.64 6.49 30.69
N LYS A 675 -6.71 6.90 29.84
CA LYS A 675 -6.60 8.29 29.38
C LYS A 675 -7.83 8.73 28.59
N PHE A 676 -8.29 7.90 27.67
CA PHE A 676 -9.51 8.18 26.92
C PHE A 676 -10.74 8.25 27.83
N ILE A 677 -10.89 7.34 28.77
CA ILE A 677 -12.03 7.34 29.72
C ILE A 677 -12.01 8.64 30.55
N GLN A 678 -10.84 9.11 30.92
CA GLN A 678 -10.72 10.43 31.58
C GLN A 678 -11.18 11.56 30.65
N ARG A 679 -10.79 11.53 29.39
CA ARG A 679 -11.21 12.52 28.38
C ARG A 679 -12.70 12.41 28.08
N LEU A 680 -13.26 11.20 28.00
CA LEU A 680 -14.69 10.97 27.78
C LEU A 680 -15.55 11.61 28.90
N LYS A 681 -15.12 11.50 30.16
CA LYS A 681 -15.79 12.18 31.28
C LYS A 681 -15.78 13.71 31.13
N ALA A 682 -14.70 14.27 30.60
CA ALA A 682 -14.63 15.70 30.30
C ALA A 682 -15.59 16.09 29.16
N TYR A 683 -15.70 15.25 28.12
CA TYR A 683 -16.70 15.44 27.06
C TYR A 683 -18.13 15.38 27.60
N GLU A 684 -18.43 14.45 28.49
CA GLU A 684 -19.77 14.36 29.11
C GLU A 684 -20.11 15.63 29.90
N GLN A 685 -19.15 16.18 30.65
CA GLN A 685 -19.37 17.42 31.43
C GLN A 685 -19.60 18.65 30.51
N GLN A 686 -19.06 18.64 29.32
CA GLN A 686 -19.11 19.75 28.35
C GLN A 686 -20.14 19.52 27.25
N ASP A 687 -20.73 18.32 27.17
CA ASP A 687 -21.62 17.86 26.09
C ASP A 687 -21.02 18.09 24.69
N ASN A 688 -19.72 17.70 24.50
CA ASN A 688 -18.96 18.03 23.31
C ASN A 688 -18.10 16.87 22.77
N LEU A 689 -18.58 15.63 22.84
CA LEU A 689 -17.90 14.51 22.15
C LEU A 689 -17.73 14.86 20.67
N PRO A 690 -16.54 14.71 20.08
CA PRO A 690 -16.34 14.97 18.65
C PRO A 690 -17.23 14.12 17.74
N ALA A 691 -17.52 14.64 16.55
CA ALA A 691 -18.25 13.88 15.54
C ALA A 691 -17.44 12.68 15.03
N LEU A 692 -16.11 12.84 14.93
CA LEU A 692 -15.17 11.78 14.59
C LEU A 692 -14.07 11.72 15.64
N THR A 693 -13.91 10.59 16.29
CA THR A 693 -12.77 10.29 17.18
C THR A 693 -11.99 9.14 16.59
N ILE A 694 -10.69 9.31 16.41
CA ILE A 694 -9.79 8.31 15.85
C ILE A 694 -8.88 7.81 16.95
N PHE A 695 -8.61 6.52 16.95
CA PHE A 695 -7.82 5.85 17.97
C PHE A 695 -6.80 4.89 17.36
N TRP A 696 -5.61 4.84 17.94
CA TRP A 696 -4.65 3.79 17.66
C TRP A 696 -4.33 2.97 18.91
N LEU A 697 -4.57 1.65 18.86
CA LEU A 697 -4.28 0.68 19.93
C LEU A 697 -3.27 -0.37 19.41
N PRO A 698 -1.95 -0.16 19.59
CA PRO A 698 -0.93 -0.93 18.88
C PRO A 698 -0.43 -2.19 19.58
N ASN A 699 -0.84 -2.51 20.82
CA ASN A 699 -0.14 -3.55 21.61
C ASN A 699 -0.40 -4.97 21.14
N ASP A 700 -1.43 -5.25 20.37
CA ASP A 700 -1.63 -6.56 19.76
C ASP A 700 -0.59 -6.93 18.69
N HIS A 701 0.17 -5.95 18.15
CA HIS A 701 1.37 -6.21 17.36
C HIS A 701 2.37 -7.10 18.10
N THR A 702 2.57 -6.90 19.37
CA THR A 702 3.49 -7.58 20.26
C THR A 702 4.98 -7.26 20.05
N SER A 703 5.77 -7.48 21.08
CA SER A 703 7.25 -7.42 21.03
C SER A 703 7.88 -8.80 20.92
N GLY A 704 7.12 -9.80 20.49
CA GLY A 704 7.56 -11.19 20.47
C GLY A 704 7.99 -11.69 21.85
N THR A 705 9.05 -12.49 21.92
CA THR A 705 9.57 -13.04 23.18
C THR A 705 10.79 -12.29 23.71
N LYS A 706 10.93 -11.01 23.37
CA LYS A 706 12.01 -10.12 23.81
C LYS A 706 12.01 -9.99 25.33
N ALA A 707 13.15 -10.26 25.95
CA ALA A 707 13.30 -10.09 27.41
C ALA A 707 13.10 -8.63 27.84
N GLY A 708 12.32 -8.42 28.89
CA GLY A 708 11.99 -7.08 29.39
C GLY A 708 10.73 -6.46 28.77
N SER A 709 10.10 -7.14 27.82
CA SER A 709 8.75 -6.85 27.33
C SER A 709 7.77 -7.92 27.84
N PRO A 710 6.47 -7.62 27.93
CA PRO A 710 5.46 -8.62 28.26
C PRO A 710 5.44 -9.75 27.23
N LYS A 711 4.92 -10.91 27.61
CA LYS A 711 4.71 -12.02 26.68
C LYS A 711 3.69 -11.63 25.59
N PRO A 712 3.75 -12.23 24.39
CA PRO A 712 2.77 -11.94 23.33
C PRO A 712 1.31 -12.03 23.79
N ALA A 713 0.95 -13.10 24.53
CA ALA A 713 -0.39 -13.26 25.05
C ALA A 713 -0.77 -12.17 26.07
N ALA A 714 0.19 -11.61 26.80
CA ALA A 714 -0.07 -10.52 27.75
C ALA A 714 -0.31 -9.19 27.01
N GLN A 715 0.44 -8.92 25.93
CA GLN A 715 0.23 -7.71 25.12
C GLN A 715 -1.10 -7.75 24.35
N VAL A 716 -1.48 -8.90 23.79
CA VAL A 716 -2.79 -9.07 23.14
C VAL A 716 -3.94 -8.99 24.16
N ALA A 717 -3.76 -9.55 25.37
CA ALA A 717 -4.76 -9.42 26.44
C ALA A 717 -4.89 -7.98 26.97
N ASP A 718 -3.81 -7.21 26.95
CA ASP A 718 -3.80 -5.79 27.27
C ASP A 718 -4.63 -4.99 26.26
N ASN A 719 -4.41 -5.22 24.96
CA ASN A 719 -5.20 -4.64 23.88
C ASN A 719 -6.68 -5.02 23.99
N ASP A 720 -7.00 -6.30 24.23
CA ASP A 720 -8.37 -6.80 24.39
C ASP A 720 -9.09 -6.12 25.56
N LEU A 721 -8.42 -6.02 26.71
CA LEU A 721 -9.01 -5.37 27.89
C LEU A 721 -9.21 -3.88 27.67
N ALA A 722 -8.24 -3.20 27.06
CA ALA A 722 -8.33 -1.79 26.70
C ALA A 722 -9.52 -1.51 25.80
N PHE A 723 -9.67 -2.32 24.75
CA PHE A 723 -10.81 -2.22 23.82
C PHE A 723 -12.14 -2.46 24.56
N GLY A 724 -12.22 -3.51 25.39
CA GLY A 724 -13.40 -3.75 26.22
C GLY A 724 -13.74 -2.58 27.14
N GLN A 725 -12.76 -1.98 27.82
CA GLN A 725 -12.95 -0.82 28.72
C GLN A 725 -13.42 0.43 27.97
N ILE A 726 -12.91 0.68 26.76
CA ILE A 726 -13.38 1.79 25.91
C ILE A 726 -14.85 1.60 25.56
N VAL A 727 -15.22 0.40 25.09
CA VAL A 727 -16.63 0.09 24.74
C VAL A 727 -17.53 0.19 25.97
N GLU A 728 -17.10 -0.34 27.13
CA GLU A 728 -17.84 -0.21 28.40
C GLU A 728 -18.07 1.26 28.73
N ALA A 729 -17.04 2.08 28.77
CA ALA A 729 -17.13 3.49 29.10
C ALA A 729 -18.08 4.26 28.17
N VAL A 730 -17.97 4.04 26.86
CA VAL A 730 -18.82 4.70 25.86
C VAL A 730 -20.27 4.22 25.99
N SER A 731 -20.49 2.92 26.16
CA SER A 731 -21.84 2.35 26.25
C SER A 731 -22.58 2.75 27.53
N HIS A 732 -21.86 3.19 28.57
CA HIS A 732 -22.44 3.75 29.82
C HIS A 732 -22.51 5.27 29.81
N SER A 733 -21.96 5.94 28.77
CA SER A 733 -21.98 7.41 28.68
C SER A 733 -23.31 7.95 28.17
N THR A 734 -23.51 9.26 28.37
CA THR A 734 -24.67 9.97 27.84
C THR A 734 -24.73 9.99 26.31
N PHE A 735 -23.59 9.71 25.65
CA PHE A 735 -23.43 9.68 24.19
C PHE A 735 -23.80 8.34 23.56
N TRP A 736 -24.02 7.29 24.36
CA TRP A 736 -24.26 5.95 23.80
C TRP A 736 -25.37 5.91 22.76
N LYS A 737 -26.46 6.66 23.02
CA LYS A 737 -27.67 6.64 22.18
C LYS A 737 -27.46 7.04 20.72
N ASP A 738 -26.41 7.81 20.42
CA ASP A 738 -26.12 8.36 19.09
C ASP A 738 -24.64 8.21 18.69
N THR A 739 -23.96 7.20 19.29
CA THR A 739 -22.56 6.85 18.98
C THR A 739 -22.47 5.47 18.33
N CYS A 740 -21.62 5.36 17.32
CA CYS A 740 -21.17 4.11 16.72
C CYS A 740 -19.65 3.97 16.89
N ILE A 741 -19.21 2.80 17.38
CA ILE A 741 -17.80 2.44 17.47
C ILE A 741 -17.49 1.45 16.35
N PHE A 742 -16.46 1.73 15.58
CA PHE A 742 -15.83 0.79 14.65
C PHE A 742 -14.44 0.47 15.15
N ALA A 743 -14.03 -0.80 15.02
CA ALA A 743 -12.64 -1.20 15.22
C ALA A 743 -12.24 -2.16 14.09
N ILE A 744 -11.02 -2.01 13.59
CA ILE A 744 -10.42 -2.87 12.55
C ILE A 744 -8.90 -2.83 12.70
N GLU A 745 -8.22 -3.88 12.25
CA GLU A 745 -6.77 -3.87 12.13
C GLU A 745 -6.35 -3.00 10.93
N ASP A 746 -5.17 -2.38 11.02
CA ASP A 746 -4.57 -1.66 9.90
C ASP A 746 -4.16 -2.61 8.77
N ASP A 747 -3.51 -3.72 9.11
CA ASP A 747 -3.10 -4.78 8.21
C ASP A 747 -3.03 -6.16 8.93
N PRO A 748 -2.93 -7.27 8.21
CA PRO A 748 -2.76 -8.61 8.78
C PRO A 748 -1.31 -9.03 8.98
N GLN A 749 -0.33 -8.24 8.58
CA GLN A 749 1.14 -8.41 8.70
C GLN A 749 1.64 -9.86 8.56
N ASN A 750 1.38 -10.50 7.42
CA ASN A 750 1.77 -11.89 7.20
C ASN A 750 1.24 -12.92 8.22
N GLY A 751 0.28 -12.53 9.04
CA GLY A 751 -0.44 -13.46 9.90
C GLY A 751 -1.12 -14.55 9.06
N TRP A 752 -1.32 -15.70 9.68
CA TRP A 752 -1.97 -16.82 9.03
C TRP A 752 -3.49 -16.74 9.12
N ASP A 753 -4.15 -17.06 8.02
CA ASP A 753 -5.60 -17.15 7.91
C ASP A 753 -5.98 -18.18 6.85
N HIS A 754 -6.99 -19.02 7.09
CA HIS A 754 -7.33 -20.10 6.17
C HIS A 754 -8.11 -19.65 4.93
N VAL A 755 -8.57 -18.39 4.88
CA VAL A 755 -9.36 -17.84 3.79
C VAL A 755 -8.53 -16.94 2.89
N SER A 756 -7.84 -15.95 3.47
CA SER A 756 -7.14 -14.92 2.70
C SER A 756 -6.06 -14.22 3.52
N ALA A 757 -4.96 -13.86 2.84
CA ALA A 757 -3.90 -13.03 3.41
C ALA A 757 -4.36 -11.64 3.91
N PHE A 758 -5.54 -11.21 3.52
CA PHE A 758 -6.11 -9.91 3.88
C PHE A 758 -7.18 -9.99 4.97
N ARG A 759 -7.64 -11.21 5.34
CA ARG A 759 -8.77 -11.33 6.27
C ARG A 759 -8.37 -10.97 7.70
N THR A 760 -9.20 -10.13 8.32
CA THR A 760 -8.91 -9.57 9.63
C THR A 760 -10.15 -9.51 10.53
N THR A 761 -9.94 -9.11 11.79
CA THR A 761 -11.02 -8.84 12.74
C THR A 761 -11.58 -7.44 12.51
N ALA A 762 -12.90 -7.30 12.61
CA ALA A 762 -13.56 -6.00 12.63
C ALA A 762 -14.79 -6.03 13.54
N TYR A 763 -15.10 -4.87 14.11
CA TYR A 763 -16.17 -4.73 15.10
C TYR A 763 -17.03 -3.51 14.78
N VAL A 764 -18.36 -3.70 14.91
CA VAL A 764 -19.35 -2.63 14.79
C VAL A 764 -20.20 -2.65 16.05
N ILE A 765 -20.15 -1.59 16.82
CA ILE A 765 -20.70 -1.57 18.17
C ILE A 765 -21.52 -0.30 18.36
N SER A 766 -22.83 -0.46 18.51
CA SER A 766 -23.76 0.66 18.74
C SER A 766 -25.09 0.14 19.25
N PRO A 767 -26.00 1.00 19.74
CA PRO A 767 -27.37 0.60 20.06
C PRO A 767 -28.14 0.04 18.86
N PHE A 768 -27.75 0.39 17.65
CA PHE A 768 -28.41 -0.03 16.42
C PHE A 768 -27.72 -1.19 15.71
N THR A 769 -26.63 -1.70 16.24
CA THR A 769 -25.97 -2.89 15.71
C THR A 769 -26.83 -4.12 15.95
N ARG A 770 -26.94 -4.99 14.98
CA ARG A 770 -27.62 -6.30 15.15
C ARG A 770 -26.97 -7.09 16.26
N ARG A 771 -27.80 -7.70 17.10
CA ARG A 771 -27.33 -8.55 18.20
C ARG A 771 -27.31 -10.00 17.81
N ASN A 772 -26.28 -10.74 18.27
CA ASN A 772 -26.13 -12.19 18.07
C ASN A 772 -26.23 -12.60 16.58
N ALA A 773 -25.68 -11.78 15.68
CA ALA A 773 -25.74 -11.98 14.24
C ALA A 773 -24.37 -12.35 13.68
N VAL A 774 -24.36 -13.21 12.65
CA VAL A 774 -23.19 -13.46 11.82
C VAL A 774 -23.40 -12.77 10.47
N ILE A 775 -22.48 -11.93 10.09
CA ILE A 775 -22.51 -11.14 8.86
C ILE A 775 -21.41 -11.65 7.92
N GLY A 776 -21.82 -12.39 6.91
CA GLY A 776 -20.92 -12.94 5.88
C GLY A 776 -20.77 -12.04 4.64
N THR A 777 -21.28 -10.81 4.68
CA THR A 777 -21.04 -9.84 3.63
C THR A 777 -19.57 -9.44 3.61
N GLN A 778 -18.98 -9.36 2.41
CA GLN A 778 -17.60 -8.93 2.25
C GLN A 778 -17.47 -7.44 2.55
N TYR A 779 -16.74 -7.12 3.60
CA TYR A 779 -16.37 -5.76 3.97
C TYR A 779 -14.87 -5.56 4.00
N ASN A 780 -14.44 -4.32 4.00
CA ASN A 780 -13.04 -3.92 4.13
C ASN A 780 -12.93 -2.50 4.69
N GLN A 781 -11.72 -2.00 4.86
CA GLN A 781 -11.48 -0.65 5.38
C GLN A 781 -12.21 0.42 4.57
N THR A 782 -12.29 0.30 3.23
CA THR A 782 -13.03 1.28 2.42
C THR A 782 -14.54 1.20 2.64
N SER A 783 -15.09 0.01 2.95
CA SER A 783 -16.49 -0.18 3.34
C SER A 783 -16.80 0.52 4.66
N LEU A 784 -15.87 0.42 5.60
CA LEU A 784 -15.97 1.06 6.91
C LEU A 784 -15.93 2.58 6.75
N LEU A 785 -14.94 3.13 6.04
CA LEU A 785 -14.85 4.57 5.76
C LEU A 785 -16.10 5.08 5.05
N ARG A 786 -16.59 4.37 4.03
CA ARG A 786 -17.83 4.73 3.35
C ARG A 786 -19.02 4.78 4.29
N THR A 787 -19.09 3.86 5.24
CA THR A 787 -20.15 3.83 6.26
C THR A 787 -20.05 5.03 7.21
N VAL A 788 -18.84 5.35 7.66
CA VAL A 788 -18.55 6.56 8.48
C VAL A 788 -18.95 7.84 7.73
N GLU A 789 -18.59 7.96 6.46
CA GLU A 789 -18.96 9.08 5.61
C GLU A 789 -20.48 9.26 5.53
N LEU A 790 -21.20 8.18 5.29
CA LEU A 790 -22.67 8.22 5.20
C LEU A 790 -23.29 8.60 6.55
N MET A 791 -22.79 8.08 7.68
CA MET A 791 -23.26 8.41 9.02
C MET A 791 -23.04 9.88 9.36
N LEU A 792 -21.88 10.43 9.01
CA LEU A 792 -21.53 11.82 9.29
C LEU A 792 -22.01 12.80 8.21
N GLY A 793 -22.61 12.30 7.12
CA GLY A 793 -23.10 13.11 6.01
C GLY A 793 -22.00 13.64 5.11
N LEU A 794 -20.84 12.97 5.05
CA LEU A 794 -19.68 13.35 4.24
C LEU A 794 -19.77 12.77 2.82
N PRO A 795 -19.29 13.48 1.79
CA PRO A 795 -19.12 12.90 0.47
C PRO A 795 -17.95 11.91 0.46
N PRO A 796 -17.87 11.00 -0.51
CA PRO A 796 -16.71 10.14 -0.65
C PRO A 796 -15.46 10.94 -1.06
N MET A 797 -14.30 10.51 -0.58
CA MET A 797 -13.00 11.12 -0.84
C MET A 797 -12.47 10.75 -2.24
N ASN A 798 -12.64 9.50 -2.65
CA ASN A 798 -12.08 8.99 -3.90
C ASN A 798 -12.96 7.88 -4.51
N GLN A 799 -12.48 7.20 -5.56
CA GLN A 799 -13.28 6.17 -6.22
C GLN A 799 -13.48 4.91 -5.38
N PHE A 800 -12.59 4.59 -4.42
CA PHE A 800 -12.64 3.32 -3.68
C PHE A 800 -13.72 3.35 -2.60
N ASP A 801 -13.76 4.40 -1.78
CA ASP A 801 -14.84 4.57 -0.81
C ASP A 801 -16.18 4.81 -1.51
N ALA A 802 -16.19 5.58 -2.63
CA ALA A 802 -17.39 5.78 -3.43
C ALA A 802 -18.00 4.49 -3.99
N THR A 803 -17.18 3.47 -4.27
CA THR A 803 -17.62 2.19 -4.82
C THR A 803 -17.63 1.05 -3.81
N ALA A 804 -17.24 1.32 -2.56
CA ALA A 804 -17.29 0.36 -1.47
C ALA A 804 -18.72 -0.04 -1.11
N THR A 805 -18.88 -1.22 -0.54
CA THR A 805 -20.18 -1.69 -0.01
C THR A 805 -20.35 -1.12 1.41
N PRO A 806 -21.32 -0.22 1.66
CA PRO A 806 -21.59 0.24 3.02
C PRO A 806 -22.14 -0.88 3.90
N MET A 807 -21.90 -0.79 5.20
CA MET A 807 -22.19 -1.87 6.16
C MET A 807 -23.67 -1.88 6.61
N PHE A 808 -24.61 -1.77 5.68
CA PHE A 808 -26.04 -1.67 5.98
C PHE A 808 -26.58 -2.85 6.79
N ASP A 809 -26.18 -4.07 6.49
CA ASP A 809 -26.69 -5.27 7.14
C ASP A 809 -26.15 -5.52 8.55
N CYS A 810 -25.17 -4.73 8.98
CA CYS A 810 -24.71 -4.72 10.37
C CYS A 810 -25.73 -4.06 11.31
N PHE A 811 -26.72 -3.32 10.80
CA PHE A 811 -27.60 -2.47 11.59
C PHE A 811 -29.08 -2.88 11.53
N THR A 812 -29.81 -2.42 12.52
CA THR A 812 -31.26 -2.54 12.65
C THR A 812 -31.85 -1.21 13.13
N ASN A 813 -33.09 -0.92 12.73
CA ASN A 813 -33.75 0.33 13.13
C ASN A 813 -34.18 0.37 14.62
N PRO A 814 -34.73 -0.69 15.22
CA PRO A 814 -34.98 -0.66 16.66
C PRO A 814 -33.64 -0.69 17.44
N PRO A 815 -33.36 0.33 18.28
CA PRO A 815 -32.16 0.32 19.09
C PRO A 815 -32.29 -0.63 20.29
N ASP A 816 -31.18 -1.22 20.68
CA ASP A 816 -30.98 -1.87 21.97
C ASP A 816 -29.89 -1.10 22.74
N PHE A 817 -30.34 -0.34 23.75
CA PHE A 817 -29.46 0.51 24.54
C PHE A 817 -28.74 -0.25 25.68
N THR A 818 -28.84 -1.58 25.73
CA THR A 818 -28.10 -2.38 26.70
C THR A 818 -26.61 -2.07 26.62
N ALA A 819 -26.05 -1.60 27.73
CA ALA A 819 -24.63 -1.26 27.78
C ALA A 819 -23.77 -2.53 27.85
N PHE A 820 -22.59 -2.45 27.28
CA PHE A 820 -21.58 -3.50 27.38
C PHE A 820 -20.84 -3.40 28.70
N ASN A 821 -20.48 -4.54 29.30
CA ASN A 821 -19.61 -4.61 30.46
C ASN A 821 -18.36 -5.41 30.12
N ALA A 822 -17.21 -4.81 30.30
CA ALA A 822 -15.94 -5.45 30.01
C ALA A 822 -15.71 -6.67 30.92
N VAL A 823 -15.02 -7.65 30.39
CA VAL A 823 -14.60 -8.85 31.12
C VAL A 823 -13.16 -8.67 31.59
N THR A 824 -12.87 -9.06 32.82
CA THR A 824 -11.51 -9.07 33.32
C THR A 824 -10.64 -10.02 32.53
N ASN A 825 -9.42 -9.61 32.23
CA ASN A 825 -8.42 -10.42 31.52
C ASN A 825 -8.09 -11.72 32.29
N ASN A 826 -7.93 -12.82 31.52
CA ASN A 826 -7.51 -14.12 32.09
C ASN A 826 -5.99 -14.30 32.06
N VAL A 827 -5.27 -13.43 31.37
CA VAL A 827 -3.79 -13.43 31.27
C VAL A 827 -3.27 -12.20 32.00
N PRO A 828 -2.31 -12.34 32.94
CA PRO A 828 -1.71 -11.18 33.59
C PRO A 828 -1.03 -10.27 32.57
N LEU A 829 -1.36 -8.98 32.58
CA LEU A 829 -0.88 -8.01 31.59
C LEU A 829 0.62 -7.70 31.73
N ASP A 830 1.17 -7.92 32.93
CA ASP A 830 2.57 -7.76 33.30
C ASP A 830 3.34 -9.07 33.29
N GLU A 831 2.83 -10.12 32.66
CA GLU A 831 3.55 -11.39 32.51
C GLU A 831 4.70 -11.23 31.54
N MET A 832 5.92 -11.09 32.11
CA MET A 832 7.12 -10.74 31.37
C MET A 832 7.80 -11.92 30.70
N ASN A 833 8.40 -11.67 29.54
CA ASN A 833 9.31 -12.60 28.89
C ASN A 833 10.56 -12.82 29.78
N PRO A 834 10.96 -14.07 30.04
CA PRO A 834 12.15 -14.35 30.81
C PRO A 834 13.43 -13.98 30.07
N ALA A 835 14.47 -13.59 30.83
CA ALA A 835 15.79 -13.40 30.22
C ALA A 835 16.27 -14.69 29.51
N ALA A 836 16.83 -14.56 28.31
CA ALA A 836 17.21 -15.70 27.47
C ALA A 836 18.04 -16.76 28.20
N LYS A 837 18.95 -16.33 29.10
CA LYS A 837 19.76 -17.23 29.94
C LYS A 837 18.96 -18.10 30.92
N LYS A 838 17.73 -17.72 31.26
CA LYS A 838 16.83 -18.47 32.12
C LYS A 838 15.98 -19.51 31.38
N ILE A 839 15.93 -19.44 30.04
CA ILE A 839 15.14 -20.33 29.20
C ILE A 839 15.88 -21.63 28.96
N LYS A 840 15.32 -22.76 29.47
CA LYS A 840 15.92 -24.09 29.35
C LYS A 840 15.80 -24.64 27.93
N ASN A 841 14.67 -24.47 27.27
CA ASN A 841 14.46 -24.93 25.89
C ASN A 841 15.38 -24.15 24.95
N ALA A 842 16.14 -24.85 24.12
CA ALA A 842 17.14 -24.25 23.24
C ALA A 842 16.47 -23.38 22.15
N GLN A 843 15.37 -23.85 21.55
CA GLN A 843 14.64 -23.12 20.51
C GLN A 843 14.00 -21.84 21.08
N LEU A 844 13.26 -21.94 22.18
CA LEU A 844 12.64 -20.76 22.81
C LEU A 844 13.69 -19.73 23.26
N ARG A 845 14.89 -20.20 23.64
CA ARG A 845 16.00 -19.30 23.95
C ARG A 845 16.53 -18.60 22.71
N GLN A 846 16.62 -19.29 21.56
CA GLN A 846 16.96 -18.67 20.29
C GLN A 846 15.89 -17.67 19.87
N ASP A 847 14.62 -18.01 20.04
CA ASP A 847 13.50 -17.10 19.76
C ASP A 847 13.57 -15.80 20.58
N ALA A 848 13.89 -15.91 21.87
CA ALA A 848 14.09 -14.74 22.73
C ALA A 848 15.28 -13.87 22.28
N LEU A 849 16.37 -14.49 21.82
CA LEU A 849 17.52 -13.77 21.28
C LEU A 849 17.21 -13.17 19.90
N ALA A 850 16.45 -13.86 19.08
CA ALA A 850 15.99 -13.33 17.79
C ALA A 850 15.07 -12.14 17.99
N SER A 851 14.03 -12.25 18.85
CA SER A 851 13.13 -11.14 19.19
C SER A 851 13.88 -9.90 19.68
N ALA A 852 14.96 -10.09 20.44
CA ALA A 852 15.78 -8.97 20.92
C ALA A 852 16.55 -8.22 19.80
N ARG A 853 16.71 -8.85 18.63
CA ARG A 853 17.38 -8.29 17.46
C ARG A 853 16.42 -7.74 16.43
N LEU A 854 15.16 -8.13 16.49
CA LEU A 854 14.13 -7.61 15.59
C LEU A 854 14.03 -6.10 15.78
N PRO A 855 14.06 -5.32 14.71
CA PRO A 855 14.01 -3.86 14.77
C PRO A 855 12.57 -3.35 14.98
N LEU A 856 11.87 -3.87 15.99
CA LEU A 856 10.47 -3.57 16.32
C LEU A 856 10.19 -2.09 16.64
N ALA A 857 11.24 -1.29 16.84
CA ALA A 857 11.11 0.16 16.97
C ALA A 857 11.05 0.88 15.60
N GLN A 858 11.13 0.13 14.52
CA GLN A 858 11.05 0.63 13.14
C GLN A 858 9.98 -0.18 12.41
N PRO A 859 9.04 0.48 11.74
CA PRO A 859 7.94 -0.21 11.07
C PRO A 859 8.46 -1.13 9.97
N ASP A 860 7.87 -2.31 9.85
CA ASP A 860 8.12 -3.36 8.85
C ASP A 860 9.59 -3.62 8.49
N GLN A 861 10.50 -3.21 9.36
CA GLN A 861 11.90 -3.63 9.27
C GLN A 861 12.11 -5.00 9.94
N CYS A 862 11.07 -5.50 10.59
CA CYS A 862 11.05 -6.80 11.22
C CYS A 862 10.97 -7.90 10.15
N ASP A 863 11.77 -8.94 10.28
CA ASP A 863 11.52 -10.18 9.56
C ASP A 863 10.28 -10.86 10.16
N GLU A 864 9.17 -10.71 9.47
CA GLU A 864 7.86 -11.16 9.95
C GLU A 864 7.74 -12.69 9.96
N ASN A 865 8.44 -13.40 9.08
CA ASN A 865 8.50 -14.85 9.15
C ASN A 865 9.14 -15.28 10.46
N VAL A 866 10.24 -14.63 10.84
CA VAL A 866 10.90 -14.88 12.12
C VAL A 866 9.95 -14.54 13.27
N LEU A 867 9.29 -13.39 13.24
CA LEU A 867 8.34 -12.99 14.28
C LEU A 867 7.17 -13.97 14.37
N ASN A 868 6.55 -14.33 13.26
CA ASN A 868 5.43 -15.26 13.22
C ASN A 868 5.80 -16.66 13.73
N HIS A 869 6.96 -17.18 13.38
CA HIS A 869 7.45 -18.45 13.96
C HIS A 869 7.68 -18.34 15.48
N ILE A 870 8.17 -17.20 15.96
CA ILE A 870 8.36 -16.94 17.39
C ILE A 870 6.99 -16.90 18.10
N LEU A 871 6.02 -16.15 17.54
CA LEU A 871 4.66 -16.04 18.07
C LEU A 871 3.98 -17.40 18.12
N TRP A 872 4.08 -18.18 17.04
CA TRP A 872 3.52 -19.52 16.99
C TRP A 872 4.08 -20.42 18.12
N ARG A 873 5.38 -20.50 18.23
CA ARG A 873 6.01 -21.33 19.28
C ARG A 873 5.72 -20.83 20.69
N ALA A 874 5.60 -19.52 20.87
CA ALA A 874 5.29 -18.92 22.16
C ALA A 874 3.84 -19.19 22.61
N THR A 875 2.89 -19.35 21.69
CA THR A 875 1.46 -19.50 21.96
C THR A 875 0.96 -20.92 21.75
N MET A 876 1.36 -21.57 20.65
CA MET A 876 0.91 -22.90 20.23
C MET A 876 1.86 -24.02 20.71
N GLY A 877 3.03 -23.67 21.27
CA GLY A 877 3.98 -24.59 21.87
C GLY A 877 4.61 -25.54 20.85
N ALA A 878 4.37 -26.86 21.04
CA ALA A 878 4.95 -27.90 20.18
C ALA A 878 4.15 -28.19 18.89
N GLN A 879 3.05 -27.49 18.65
CA GLN A 879 2.28 -27.68 17.40
C GLN A 879 3.15 -27.23 16.22
N PRO A 880 3.16 -28.00 15.11
CA PRO A 880 3.92 -27.62 13.94
C PRO A 880 3.39 -26.30 13.35
N TYR A 881 4.29 -25.45 12.91
CA TYR A 881 3.91 -24.24 12.16
C TYR A 881 3.19 -24.65 10.87
N PRO A 882 2.12 -23.95 10.46
CA PRO A 882 1.38 -24.31 9.26
C PRO A 882 2.29 -24.32 8.02
N ALA A 883 2.39 -25.46 7.34
CA ALA A 883 3.31 -25.62 6.21
C ALA A 883 3.05 -24.66 5.04
N TRP A 884 1.79 -24.26 4.85
CA TRP A 884 1.39 -23.31 3.81
C TRP A 884 1.73 -21.84 4.14
N ALA A 885 2.01 -21.53 5.41
CA ALA A 885 2.43 -20.18 5.83
C ALA A 885 3.92 -19.94 5.63
N VAL A 886 4.68 -20.93 5.15
CA VAL A 886 6.09 -20.79 4.79
C VAL A 886 6.19 -20.18 3.40
N LYS A 887 7.20 -19.35 3.16
CA LYS A 887 7.47 -18.74 1.82
C LYS A 887 7.47 -19.79 0.71
N LEU A 888 6.92 -19.43 -0.45
CA LEU A 888 6.98 -20.25 -1.67
C LEU A 888 8.37 -20.26 -2.31
N VAL A 889 9.20 -19.29 -1.99
CA VAL A 889 10.59 -19.17 -2.41
C VAL A 889 11.40 -18.94 -1.15
N ASP A 890 12.45 -19.73 -0.96
CA ASP A 890 13.45 -19.45 0.07
C ASP A 890 14.16 -18.14 -0.31
N ASP A 891 13.68 -17.06 0.19
CA ASP A 891 14.32 -15.74 0.17
C ASP A 891 15.12 -15.59 1.49
N ASP A 892 16.07 -16.48 1.71
CA ASP A 892 17.05 -16.31 2.78
C ASP A 892 18.20 -15.41 2.36
#